data_c6ae6339974823c8589313ccf5f45aa4
#
_entry.id   c6ae6339974823c8589313ccf5f45aa4
#
_cell.length_a   1.000
_cell.length_b   1.000
_cell.length_c   1.000
_cell.angle_alpha   90.00
_cell.angle_beta   90.00
_cell.angle_gamma   90.00
#
_symmetry.space_group_name_H-M   'P 1'
#
loop_
_entity.id
_entity.type
_entity.pdbx_description
1 polymer ?
#
loop_
_entity_poly.entity_id
_entity_poly.type
_entity_poly.pdbx_seq_one_letter_code
_entity_poly.pdbx_strand_id
1 'polypeptide(L)'
;PKAGWYCVSFKYRAENEKTTDIERIFKLNGKTPYSEARYQDFNKVWSFKYATDDVSDRDNVFEVDASGNELRPDAYLSQEWITHSVKDNDGYYRDPLEFWFEEGENTVTLDGVRDKAYFAEISVYSYEELPTYEEVLAEYEKKGYESADADTVYFEAETPAQVSNYTVYPVYDRASAITSPQHKSKIYRNTMGGDKWVTNGQWIRYEFECEASGLYEIGIRFAQDQLKGMYTSRAVRIDGEYPFEEAKDCQFPYDNKWQVRNLGDGNNDFQFYLEKGRHTIELEVGLGSLADVVRQVSSVVDSLNDDYLRIVELTGADPDEYRDYGFTRSMPTVVADLGVQSSILYQLVDYISEINGIKSDNTSTLEQAAVLVEKMSSDEKEIAANLSSLKEWVSSLGTWLSDVTTQYLEMDYIIVQPAGSSLPKGEANGWQAFWFEIQKFIASFYTDYNAIGEDGAKSEKTIEVWTTSGRDQAQIIKNLVNNGYTPEYNTNVNLKLVAAGTLLPAILAGVGPDASIDATNPIDMAIRGAVLPLNDYDTFDEVMSRFADSAKTPLSLYGTTYAVPVSQTFPVLFCRDDILSDLGLSVPETWDDLMSMVPILQFNNMEIGMTGDFTIFLYQAGGQYWRDEGMSIGFDDYKALDTFEYMCNMFTQYSLPISYSAENRFKTGEIPVLISAYSFYNTLVVFAPEIAGLWSFYEIPGTRNEETGEVDHTSVSAITGIIIPRGSNDDEAAWTFLDWYSDKDFQVDYSDEMMALLGPSAKQQVANLDAFEELPWSES
;
A
#
# COMPACT_ATOMS: atom_id res chain seq x y z
N PRO A 1 -8.46 38.69 -6.39
CA PRO A 1 -9.17 38.82 -5.12
C PRO A 1 -8.72 40.06 -4.33
N LYS A 2 -9.43 40.41 -3.26
CA LYS A 2 -8.87 41.28 -2.20
C LYS A 2 -7.84 40.47 -1.43
N ALA A 3 -6.90 41.14 -0.78
CA ALA A 3 -5.97 40.44 0.11
C ALA A 3 -6.73 39.73 1.23
N GLY A 4 -6.45 38.44 1.44
CA GLY A 4 -7.19 37.61 2.41
C GLY A 4 -6.88 36.14 2.30
N TRP A 5 -7.46 35.35 3.23
CA TRP A 5 -7.41 33.91 3.23
C TRP A 5 -8.53 33.34 2.37
N TYR A 6 -8.20 32.37 1.52
CA TYR A 6 -9.10 31.72 0.60
C TYR A 6 -8.71 30.26 0.41
N CYS A 7 -9.71 29.40 0.19
CA CYS A 7 -9.54 28.05 -0.31
C CYS A 7 -9.51 28.03 -1.84
N VAL A 8 -8.92 26.98 -2.40
CA VAL A 8 -8.86 26.77 -3.85
C VAL A 8 -9.48 25.42 -4.16
N SER A 9 -10.35 25.36 -5.18
CA SER A 9 -10.88 24.11 -5.69
C SER A 9 -10.80 24.01 -7.20
N PHE A 10 -10.80 22.80 -7.70
CA PHE A 10 -10.68 22.44 -9.11
C PHE A 10 -11.81 21.52 -9.51
N LYS A 11 -12.56 21.90 -10.55
CA LYS A 11 -13.51 21.00 -11.19
C LYS A 11 -12.80 20.26 -12.31
N TYR A 12 -12.73 18.93 -12.19
CA TYR A 12 -11.94 18.10 -13.07
C TYR A 12 -12.65 16.79 -13.43
N ARG A 13 -12.06 16.09 -14.40
CA ARG A 13 -12.46 14.76 -14.85
C ARG A 13 -11.22 14.01 -15.33
N ALA A 14 -11.11 12.71 -15.02
CA ALA A 14 -10.04 11.85 -15.53
C ALA A 14 -10.11 11.73 -17.06
N GLU A 15 -8.95 11.56 -17.71
CA GLU A 15 -8.86 11.39 -19.17
C GLU A 15 -8.90 9.92 -19.59
N ASN A 16 -8.29 9.02 -18.82
CA ASN A 16 -8.09 7.62 -19.17
C ASN A 16 -8.48 6.66 -18.03
N GLU A 17 -8.57 5.37 -18.36
CA GLU A 17 -8.98 4.28 -17.46
C GLU A 17 -7.81 3.63 -16.70
N LYS A 18 -6.60 4.24 -16.69
CA LYS A 18 -5.50 3.74 -15.86
C LYS A 18 -5.94 3.73 -14.40
N THR A 19 -5.52 2.72 -13.66
CA THR A 19 -5.93 2.51 -12.26
C THR A 19 -5.21 3.43 -11.28
N THR A 20 -4.14 4.10 -11.74
CA THR A 20 -3.37 5.07 -10.95
C THR A 20 -4.13 6.37 -10.73
N ASP A 21 -3.97 6.96 -9.55
CA ASP A 21 -4.55 8.27 -9.23
C ASP A 21 -3.87 9.40 -10.00
N ILE A 22 -4.58 10.52 -10.13
CA ILE A 22 -4.07 11.72 -10.79
C ILE A 22 -3.39 12.56 -9.70
N GLU A 23 -2.08 12.76 -9.81
CA GLU A 23 -1.31 13.53 -8.82
C GLU A 23 -0.78 14.84 -9.42
N ARG A 24 -0.84 15.91 -8.63
CA ARG A 24 -0.37 17.25 -9.00
C ARG A 24 0.37 17.92 -7.85
N ILE A 25 1.40 18.71 -8.18
CA ILE A 25 2.01 19.63 -7.22
C ILE A 25 1.32 20.98 -7.29
N PHE A 26 0.76 21.41 -6.15
CA PHE A 26 0.10 22.70 -6.02
C PHE A 26 1.11 23.79 -5.67
N LYS A 27 1.05 24.91 -6.39
CA LYS A 27 1.85 26.11 -6.11
C LYS A 27 0.99 27.36 -6.18
N LEU A 28 1.21 28.26 -5.24
CA LEU A 28 0.67 29.62 -5.25
C LEU A 28 1.81 30.63 -5.41
N ASN A 29 1.71 31.50 -6.43
CA ASN A 29 2.75 32.50 -6.75
C ASN A 29 4.15 31.89 -6.92
N GLY A 30 4.20 30.68 -7.53
CA GLY A 30 5.44 29.96 -7.84
C GLY A 30 6.09 29.24 -6.66
N LYS A 31 5.42 29.16 -5.51
CA LYS A 31 5.91 28.49 -4.30
C LYS A 31 4.86 27.51 -3.77
N THR A 32 5.31 26.41 -3.20
CA THR A 32 4.48 25.55 -2.34
C THR A 32 4.28 26.27 -1.01
N PRO A 33 3.02 26.58 -0.61
CA PRO A 33 2.77 27.40 0.60
C PRO A 33 3.19 26.68 1.88
N TYR A 34 2.86 25.39 1.99
CA TYR A 34 3.23 24.48 3.08
C TYR A 34 3.30 23.05 2.55
N SER A 35 3.90 22.14 3.32
CA SER A 35 4.14 20.74 2.94
C SER A 35 2.86 19.99 2.59
N GLU A 36 1.80 20.18 3.39
CA GLU A 36 0.50 19.50 3.28
C GLU A 36 -0.26 19.87 1.99
N ALA A 37 0.05 21.04 1.42
CA ALA A 37 -0.54 21.49 0.16
C ALA A 37 0.24 21.00 -1.07
N ARG A 38 1.43 20.42 -0.90
CA ARG A 38 2.37 20.17 -1.99
C ARG A 38 1.80 19.18 -3.01
N TYR A 39 1.43 18.00 -2.55
CA TYR A 39 0.87 16.95 -3.39
C TYR A 39 -0.64 16.93 -3.24
N GLN A 40 -1.34 16.87 -4.36
CA GLN A 40 -2.80 16.80 -4.40
C GLN A 40 -3.23 15.62 -5.25
N ASP A 41 -3.95 14.69 -4.63
CA ASP A 41 -4.51 13.52 -5.28
C ASP A 41 -5.92 13.83 -5.76
N PHE A 42 -6.11 13.73 -7.06
CA PHE A 42 -7.39 13.89 -7.71
C PHE A 42 -7.98 12.51 -7.99
N ASN A 43 -8.82 12.04 -7.10
CA ASN A 43 -9.46 10.73 -7.18
C ASN A 43 -10.18 10.54 -8.51
N LYS A 44 -10.19 9.31 -9.01
CA LYS A 44 -11.03 8.90 -10.15
C LYS A 44 -12.36 8.37 -9.64
N VAL A 45 -13.40 8.46 -10.43
CA VAL A 45 -14.71 7.91 -10.08
C VAL A 45 -14.92 6.62 -10.85
N TRP A 46 -15.07 5.52 -10.12
CA TRP A 46 -15.26 4.19 -10.67
C TRP A 46 -16.68 3.69 -10.41
N SER A 47 -17.25 2.98 -11.38
CA SER A 47 -18.49 2.22 -11.25
C SER A 47 -18.26 0.77 -11.61
N PHE A 48 -19.03 -0.15 -11.02
CA PHE A 48 -18.89 -1.57 -11.29
C PHE A 48 -19.84 -2.04 -12.39
N LYS A 49 -19.34 -3.01 -13.16
CA LYS A 49 -20.15 -3.73 -14.14
C LYS A 49 -20.68 -4.99 -13.47
N TYR A 50 -21.97 -4.99 -13.20
CA TYR A 50 -22.67 -6.12 -12.64
C TYR A 50 -23.21 -7.03 -13.75
N ALA A 51 -23.47 -8.30 -13.42
CA ALA A 51 -24.04 -9.27 -14.35
C ALA A 51 -25.51 -8.96 -14.73
N THR A 52 -26.17 -8.10 -13.95
CA THR A 52 -27.55 -7.63 -14.17
C THR A 52 -27.66 -6.14 -13.92
N ASP A 53 -28.58 -5.48 -14.62
CA ASP A 53 -28.91 -4.06 -14.37
C ASP A 53 -29.76 -3.87 -13.09
N ASP A 54 -30.39 -4.93 -12.60
CA ASP A 54 -31.19 -4.94 -11.38
C ASP A 54 -30.40 -5.54 -10.22
N VAL A 55 -29.66 -4.71 -9.50
CA VAL A 55 -28.86 -5.11 -8.35
C VAL A 55 -29.70 -5.47 -7.12
N SER A 56 -31.03 -5.27 -7.15
CA SER A 56 -31.93 -5.70 -6.08
C SER A 56 -32.15 -7.21 -6.06
N ASP A 57 -31.94 -7.91 -7.19
CA ASP A 57 -31.90 -9.38 -7.27
C ASP A 57 -30.49 -9.88 -6.96
N ARG A 58 -30.16 -9.91 -5.67
CA ARG A 58 -28.81 -10.20 -5.17
C ARG A 58 -28.22 -11.54 -5.66
N ASP A 59 -29.03 -12.53 -5.96
CA ASP A 59 -28.59 -13.86 -6.37
C ASP A 59 -27.87 -13.88 -7.75
N ASN A 60 -28.02 -12.83 -8.55
CA ASN A 60 -27.51 -12.73 -9.92
C ASN A 60 -26.66 -11.49 -10.18
N VAL A 61 -26.26 -10.74 -9.15
CA VAL A 61 -25.53 -9.45 -9.30
C VAL A 61 -24.11 -9.67 -9.79
N PHE A 62 -23.41 -10.67 -9.28
CA PHE A 62 -22.00 -10.93 -9.62
C PHE A 62 -21.87 -12.08 -10.62
N GLU A 63 -20.90 -11.96 -11.50
CA GLU A 63 -20.47 -13.10 -12.31
C GLU A 63 -19.87 -14.17 -11.40
N VAL A 64 -20.06 -15.43 -11.78
CA VAL A 64 -19.58 -16.56 -10.99
C VAL A 64 -18.61 -17.40 -11.81
N ASP A 65 -17.59 -17.95 -11.13
CA ASP A 65 -16.73 -18.97 -11.69
C ASP A 65 -17.51 -20.29 -11.83
N ALA A 66 -16.92 -21.30 -12.47
CA ALA A 66 -17.59 -22.59 -12.66
C ALA A 66 -17.76 -23.40 -11.35
N SER A 67 -17.06 -23.05 -10.29
CA SER A 67 -17.30 -23.56 -8.93
C SER A 67 -18.47 -22.82 -8.25
N GLY A 68 -18.98 -21.78 -8.89
CA GLY A 68 -20.05 -20.93 -8.39
C GLY A 68 -19.61 -19.97 -7.30
N ASN A 69 -18.31 -19.59 -7.25
CA ASN A 69 -17.83 -18.47 -6.46
C ASN A 69 -18.07 -17.18 -7.24
N GLU A 70 -18.49 -16.13 -6.55
CA GLU A 70 -18.64 -14.82 -7.16
C GLU A 70 -17.28 -14.16 -7.41
N LEU A 71 -17.14 -13.64 -8.62
CA LEU A 71 -15.95 -12.92 -9.07
C LEU A 71 -16.01 -11.46 -8.62
N ARG A 72 -14.85 -10.82 -8.54
CA ARG A 72 -14.77 -9.37 -8.42
C ARG A 72 -15.40 -8.75 -9.66
N PRO A 73 -16.31 -7.78 -9.51
CA PRO A 73 -16.88 -7.09 -10.67
C PRO A 73 -15.82 -6.23 -11.36
N ASP A 74 -15.84 -6.20 -12.69
CA ASP A 74 -15.04 -5.25 -13.46
C ASP A 74 -15.46 -3.82 -13.12
N ALA A 75 -14.48 -2.94 -12.98
CA ALA A 75 -14.72 -1.52 -12.78
C ALA A 75 -14.45 -0.75 -14.07
N TYR A 76 -15.25 0.28 -14.33
CA TYR A 76 -15.06 1.21 -15.42
C TYR A 76 -15.07 2.66 -14.94
N LEU A 77 -14.32 3.52 -15.62
CA LEU A 77 -14.19 4.92 -15.25
C LEU A 77 -15.50 5.67 -15.57
N SER A 78 -16.08 6.28 -14.55
CA SER A 78 -17.18 7.21 -14.72
C SER A 78 -16.67 8.54 -15.30
N GLN A 79 -17.35 9.05 -16.31
CA GLN A 79 -16.98 10.31 -16.98
C GLN A 79 -17.61 11.55 -16.28
N GLU A 80 -17.72 11.51 -14.96
CA GLU A 80 -18.26 12.60 -14.17
C GLU A 80 -17.26 13.73 -13.94
N TRP A 81 -17.80 14.96 -13.87
CA TRP A 81 -17.06 16.11 -13.39
C TRP A 81 -17.20 16.22 -11.89
N ILE A 82 -16.11 16.11 -11.17
CA ILE A 82 -16.06 16.22 -9.73
C ILE A 82 -15.22 17.44 -9.30
N THR A 83 -15.44 17.90 -8.08
CA THR A 83 -14.73 19.05 -7.51
C THR A 83 -13.80 18.56 -6.41
N HIS A 84 -12.51 18.90 -6.52
CA HIS A 84 -11.50 18.68 -5.51
C HIS A 84 -11.09 20.02 -4.92
N SER A 85 -11.24 20.19 -3.63
CA SER A 85 -10.66 21.32 -2.88
C SER A 85 -9.24 20.95 -2.44
N VAL A 86 -8.32 21.89 -2.56
CA VAL A 86 -6.94 21.66 -2.06
C VAL A 86 -7.01 21.36 -0.58
N LYS A 87 -6.60 20.17 -0.20
CA LYS A 87 -6.68 19.64 1.16
C LYS A 87 -5.39 18.88 1.52
N ASP A 88 -5.27 18.52 2.76
CA ASP A 88 -4.24 17.61 3.22
C ASP A 88 -4.58 16.17 2.85
N ASN A 89 -3.75 15.52 2.06
CA ASN A 89 -3.95 14.13 1.64
C ASN A 89 -3.80 13.13 2.79
N ASP A 90 -2.95 13.45 3.78
CA ASP A 90 -2.71 12.58 4.93
C ASP A 90 -3.85 12.63 5.97
N GLY A 91 -4.73 13.65 5.85
CA GLY A 91 -5.92 13.80 6.68
C GLY A 91 -5.66 14.39 8.08
N TYR A 92 -4.49 14.98 8.30
CA TYR A 92 -4.17 15.66 9.55
C TYR A 92 -4.97 16.96 9.74
N TYR A 93 -5.42 17.54 8.61
CA TYR A 93 -6.33 18.67 8.58
C TYR A 93 -7.61 18.29 7.84
N ARG A 94 -8.74 18.39 8.52
CA ARG A 94 -10.04 17.93 7.99
C ARG A 94 -10.67 18.85 6.95
N ASP A 95 -10.38 20.14 7.09
CA ASP A 95 -10.95 21.19 6.24
C ASP A 95 -10.07 21.50 5.04
N PRO A 96 -10.62 22.07 3.97
CA PRO A 96 -9.82 22.60 2.88
C PRO A 96 -8.77 23.57 3.37
N LEU A 97 -7.56 23.49 2.81
CA LEU A 97 -6.46 24.36 3.21
C LEU A 97 -6.70 25.79 2.75
N GLU A 98 -6.44 26.75 3.64
CA GLU A 98 -6.54 28.17 3.36
C GLU A 98 -5.18 28.77 2.96
N PHE A 99 -5.20 29.64 1.95
CA PHE A 99 -4.03 30.27 1.38
C PHE A 99 -4.18 31.79 1.41
N TRP A 100 -3.09 32.51 1.71
CA TRP A 100 -3.09 33.95 1.65
C TRP A 100 -2.92 34.43 0.20
N PHE A 101 -3.93 35.13 -0.32
CA PHE A 101 -3.88 35.81 -1.61
C PHE A 101 -3.58 37.29 -1.41
N GLU A 102 -2.62 37.80 -2.19
CA GLU A 102 -2.34 39.22 -2.25
C GLU A 102 -3.41 39.98 -3.04
N GLU A 103 -3.53 41.28 -2.80
CA GLU A 103 -4.42 42.13 -3.60
C GLU A 103 -3.90 42.23 -5.04
N GLY A 104 -4.71 41.87 -6.02
CA GLY A 104 -4.39 41.94 -7.44
C GLY A 104 -4.20 40.58 -8.10
N GLU A 105 -3.11 40.45 -8.86
CA GLU A 105 -2.82 39.25 -9.63
C GLU A 105 -2.12 38.17 -8.76
N ASN A 106 -2.64 36.97 -8.77
CA ASN A 106 -2.03 35.79 -8.14
C ASN A 106 -1.99 34.67 -9.18
N THR A 107 -1.00 33.80 -9.09
CA THR A 107 -0.81 32.67 -9.99
C THR A 107 -1.01 31.37 -9.22
N VAL A 108 -1.95 30.55 -9.67
CA VAL A 108 -2.13 29.17 -9.20
C VAL A 108 -1.55 28.24 -10.26
N THR A 109 -0.68 27.33 -9.85
CA THR A 109 -0.03 26.35 -10.73
C THR A 109 -0.31 24.94 -10.22
N LEU A 110 -0.63 24.04 -11.15
CA LEU A 110 -0.66 22.60 -10.95
C LEU A 110 0.39 21.98 -11.86
N ASP A 111 1.49 21.51 -11.29
CA ASP A 111 2.48 20.74 -12.05
C ASP A 111 2.03 19.28 -12.12
N GLY A 112 2.11 18.69 -13.32
CA GLY A 112 1.74 17.29 -13.52
C GLY A 112 2.80 16.35 -12.95
N VAL A 113 2.41 15.45 -12.08
CA VAL A 113 3.28 14.39 -11.54
C VAL A 113 2.88 13.04 -12.12
N ARG A 114 1.60 12.69 -12.01
CA ARG A 114 1.10 11.40 -12.45
C ARG A 114 -0.25 11.54 -13.13
N ASP A 115 -0.43 10.80 -14.21
CA ASP A 115 -1.63 10.67 -15.03
C ASP A 115 -2.22 12.00 -15.55
N LYS A 116 -3.26 11.94 -16.37
CA LYS A 116 -3.85 13.07 -17.09
C LYS A 116 -5.27 13.36 -16.64
N ALA A 117 -5.63 14.64 -16.61
CA ALA A 117 -6.98 15.09 -16.30
C ALA A 117 -7.39 16.31 -17.13
N TYR A 118 -8.69 16.44 -17.34
CA TYR A 118 -9.31 17.67 -17.86
C TYR A 118 -9.75 18.54 -16.70
N PHE A 119 -9.37 19.81 -16.72
CA PHE A 119 -9.82 20.81 -15.74
C PHE A 119 -10.80 21.79 -16.40
N ALA A 120 -11.99 21.93 -15.81
CA ALA A 120 -13.05 22.80 -16.33
C ALA A 120 -13.12 24.13 -15.61
N GLU A 121 -12.86 24.18 -14.31
CA GLU A 121 -13.04 25.35 -13.46
C GLU A 121 -12.01 25.37 -12.32
N ILE A 122 -11.56 26.56 -11.97
CA ILE A 122 -10.77 26.83 -10.78
C ILE A 122 -11.56 27.85 -9.97
N SER A 123 -11.92 27.51 -8.73
CA SER A 123 -12.64 28.40 -7.83
C SER A 123 -11.75 28.83 -6.67
N VAL A 124 -11.82 30.10 -6.34
CA VAL A 124 -11.19 30.70 -5.16
C VAL A 124 -12.31 31.25 -4.29
N TYR A 125 -12.48 30.71 -3.08
CA TYR A 125 -13.62 31.00 -2.22
C TYR A 125 -13.19 31.14 -0.76
N SER A 126 -13.97 31.86 0.03
CA SER A 126 -13.78 31.93 1.48
C SER A 126 -14.42 30.70 2.09
N TYR A 127 -13.72 30.05 3.00
CA TYR A 127 -14.28 28.94 3.76
C TYR A 127 -15.44 29.42 4.66
N GLU A 128 -16.53 28.71 4.66
CA GLU A 128 -17.67 28.94 5.54
C GLU A 128 -17.79 27.76 6.50
N GLU A 129 -17.76 28.03 7.80
CA GLU A 129 -17.98 27.02 8.83
C GLU A 129 -19.38 26.39 8.70
N LEU A 130 -19.44 25.08 8.82
CA LEU A 130 -20.73 24.37 8.82
C LEU A 130 -21.47 24.61 10.15
N PRO A 131 -22.81 24.56 10.16
CA PRO A 131 -23.56 24.57 11.40
C PRO A 131 -23.24 23.31 12.23
N THR A 132 -23.31 23.41 13.53
CA THR A 132 -23.21 22.24 14.41
C THR A 132 -24.47 21.39 14.33
N TYR A 133 -24.40 20.11 14.67
CA TYR A 133 -25.56 19.22 14.74
C TYR A 133 -26.65 19.75 15.68
N GLU A 134 -26.27 20.35 16.81
CA GLU A 134 -27.22 20.96 17.76
C GLU A 134 -27.98 22.13 17.11
N GLU A 135 -27.31 22.97 16.33
CA GLU A 135 -27.95 24.07 15.60
C GLU A 135 -28.91 23.55 14.52
N VAL A 136 -28.52 22.48 13.82
CA VAL A 136 -29.37 21.85 12.80
C VAL A 136 -30.61 21.20 13.44
N LEU A 137 -30.46 20.50 14.56
CA LEU A 137 -31.59 19.96 15.31
C LEU A 137 -32.56 21.05 15.76
N ALA A 138 -32.06 22.16 16.29
CA ALA A 138 -32.88 23.31 16.70
C ALA A 138 -33.62 23.90 15.49
N GLU A 139 -33.02 23.90 14.30
CA GLU A 139 -33.70 24.30 13.06
C GLU A 139 -34.80 23.32 12.65
N TYR A 140 -34.55 22.00 12.75
CA TYR A 140 -35.55 20.97 12.48
C TYR A 140 -36.77 21.11 13.41
N GLU A 141 -36.53 21.29 14.70
CA GLU A 141 -37.62 21.54 15.69
C GLU A 141 -38.40 22.81 15.34
N LYS A 142 -37.70 23.90 15.00
CA LYS A 142 -38.35 25.17 14.63
C LYS A 142 -39.19 25.05 13.36
N LYS A 143 -38.74 24.22 12.40
CA LYS A 143 -39.51 23.95 11.15
C LYS A 143 -40.63 22.96 11.37
N GLY A 144 -40.69 22.28 12.52
CA GLY A 144 -41.67 21.27 12.87
C GLY A 144 -41.53 20.00 12.05
N TYR A 145 -40.29 19.63 11.75
CA TYR A 145 -40.01 18.36 11.08
C TYR A 145 -40.28 17.20 12.04
N GLU A 146 -40.96 16.18 11.56
CA GLU A 146 -41.29 14.96 12.29
C GLU A 146 -40.62 13.74 11.66
N SER A 147 -40.57 12.63 12.40
CA SER A 147 -40.14 11.33 11.86
C SER A 147 -40.95 10.98 10.61
N ALA A 148 -40.30 10.47 9.60
CA ALA A 148 -40.93 10.12 8.33
C ALA A 148 -42.01 9.03 8.50
N ASP A 149 -43.12 9.15 7.79
CA ASP A 149 -44.13 8.10 7.69
C ASP A 149 -43.84 7.25 6.44
N ALA A 150 -42.85 6.40 6.55
CA ALA A 150 -42.33 5.57 5.46
C ALA A 150 -41.83 4.23 5.98
N ASP A 151 -41.72 3.25 5.09
CA ASP A 151 -41.05 1.98 5.39
C ASP A 151 -39.52 2.18 5.44
N THR A 152 -38.84 1.26 6.12
CA THR A 152 -37.38 1.22 6.17
C THR A 152 -36.82 0.82 4.80
N VAL A 153 -35.89 1.61 4.29
CA VAL A 153 -35.10 1.27 3.11
C VAL A 153 -33.87 0.48 3.53
N TYR A 154 -33.61 -0.62 2.85
CA TYR A 154 -32.51 -1.52 3.12
C TYR A 154 -31.76 -1.79 1.82
N PHE A 155 -30.45 -1.70 1.85
CA PHE A 155 -29.61 -2.05 0.71
C PHE A 155 -28.26 -2.62 1.13
N GLU A 156 -27.75 -3.54 0.30
CA GLU A 156 -26.51 -4.28 0.53
C GLU A 156 -25.31 -3.38 0.24
N ALA A 157 -24.27 -3.47 1.08
CA ALA A 157 -23.10 -2.60 0.94
C ALA A 157 -22.19 -2.98 -0.23
N GLU A 158 -22.20 -4.24 -0.68
CA GLU A 158 -21.37 -4.72 -1.78
C GLU A 158 -21.83 -4.26 -3.17
N THR A 159 -22.93 -3.50 -3.24
CA THR A 159 -23.44 -2.94 -4.51
C THR A 159 -23.44 -1.40 -4.52
N PRO A 160 -22.29 -0.74 -4.31
CA PRO A 160 -22.22 0.71 -4.37
C PRO A 160 -22.50 1.23 -5.79
N ALA A 161 -22.99 2.46 -5.88
CA ALA A 161 -23.16 3.16 -7.15
C ALA A 161 -21.80 3.56 -7.74
N GLN A 162 -20.91 4.07 -6.88
CA GLN A 162 -19.59 4.57 -7.27
C GLN A 162 -18.58 4.46 -6.11
N VAL A 163 -17.30 4.42 -6.49
CA VAL A 163 -16.18 4.46 -5.56
C VAL A 163 -15.10 5.41 -6.06
N SER A 164 -14.30 5.96 -5.14
CA SER A 164 -13.25 6.94 -5.46
C SER A 164 -11.98 6.33 -6.04
N ASN A 165 -11.76 5.04 -5.85
CA ASN A 165 -10.51 4.39 -6.20
C ASN A 165 -10.77 2.96 -6.67
N TYR A 166 -10.01 2.51 -7.66
CA TYR A 166 -10.10 1.16 -8.21
C TYR A 166 -9.81 0.06 -7.16
N THR A 167 -9.05 0.40 -6.11
CA THR A 167 -8.73 -0.53 -5.02
C THR A 167 -9.89 -0.80 -4.07
N VAL A 168 -10.92 0.03 -4.10
CA VAL A 168 -12.13 -0.10 -3.27
C VAL A 168 -13.16 -0.93 -4.02
N TYR A 169 -13.36 -2.18 -3.63
CA TYR A 169 -14.25 -3.12 -4.31
C TYR A 169 -14.92 -4.08 -3.31
N PRO A 170 -16.02 -4.76 -3.71
CA PRO A 170 -16.73 -5.71 -2.86
C PRO A 170 -15.84 -6.88 -2.42
N VAL A 171 -15.82 -7.15 -1.13
CA VAL A 171 -15.07 -8.24 -0.48
C VAL A 171 -16.03 -9.31 0.03
N TYR A 172 -15.56 -10.24 0.85
CA TYR A 172 -16.41 -11.32 1.36
C TYR A 172 -16.14 -11.61 2.83
N ASP A 173 -17.20 -11.78 3.60
CA ASP A 173 -17.16 -12.37 4.94
C ASP A 173 -17.69 -13.80 4.91
N ARG A 174 -16.96 -14.72 5.53
CA ARG A 174 -17.36 -16.11 5.77
C ARG A 174 -17.41 -16.47 7.25
N ALA A 175 -17.16 -15.51 8.12
CA ALA A 175 -17.14 -15.73 9.57
C ALA A 175 -18.52 -15.58 10.18
N SER A 176 -19.27 -14.55 9.83
CA SER A 176 -20.61 -14.31 10.36
C SER A 176 -21.66 -15.19 9.70
N ALA A 177 -22.54 -15.80 10.52
CA ALA A 177 -23.62 -16.66 10.04
C ALA A 177 -24.85 -15.91 9.53
N ILE A 178 -24.87 -14.57 9.62
CA ILE A 178 -26.02 -13.72 9.21
C ILE A 178 -25.63 -12.64 8.19
N THR A 179 -24.38 -12.55 7.80
CA THR A 179 -23.98 -11.73 6.65
C THR A 179 -24.63 -12.31 5.38
N SER A 180 -25.24 -11.46 4.56
CA SER A 180 -26.06 -11.90 3.44
C SER A 180 -25.48 -11.40 2.11
N PRO A 181 -25.45 -12.24 1.06
CA PRO A 181 -25.77 -13.67 1.02
C PRO A 181 -24.64 -14.52 1.63
N GLN A 182 -24.99 -15.70 2.11
CA GLN A 182 -24.04 -16.60 2.75
C GLN A 182 -24.09 -17.99 2.09
N HIS A 183 -22.90 -18.58 1.91
CA HIS A 183 -22.80 -19.97 1.44
C HIS A 183 -21.75 -20.75 2.21
N LYS A 184 -22.04 -22.03 2.49
CA LYS A 184 -21.21 -22.91 3.32
C LYS A 184 -19.85 -23.29 2.69
N SER A 185 -19.71 -23.23 1.36
CA SER A 185 -18.50 -23.62 0.64
C SER A 185 -18.05 -22.61 -0.42
N LYS A 186 -18.98 -21.85 -1.00
CA LYS A 186 -18.71 -20.89 -2.06
C LYS A 186 -18.32 -19.54 -1.46
N ILE A 187 -17.58 -18.75 -2.23
CA ILE A 187 -17.26 -17.36 -1.92
C ILE A 187 -18.35 -16.48 -2.55
N TYR A 188 -19.03 -15.70 -1.73
CA TYR A 188 -19.96 -14.67 -2.16
C TYR A 188 -19.41 -13.29 -1.77
N ARG A 189 -19.51 -12.32 -2.66
CA ARG A 189 -19.12 -10.92 -2.42
C ARG A 189 -20.24 -10.24 -1.64
N ASN A 190 -20.21 -10.34 -0.34
CA ASN A 190 -21.30 -9.98 0.56
C ASN A 190 -20.94 -8.90 1.57
N THR A 191 -19.83 -8.22 1.37
CA THR A 191 -19.40 -7.08 2.19
C THR A 191 -18.62 -6.07 1.34
N MET A 192 -18.48 -4.85 1.85
CA MET A 192 -17.74 -3.77 1.21
C MET A 192 -16.75 -3.13 2.18
N GLY A 193 -15.56 -2.83 1.72
CA GLY A 193 -14.53 -2.14 2.51
C GLY A 193 -13.45 -3.10 3.03
N GLY A 194 -13.37 -3.27 4.36
CA GLY A 194 -12.29 -4.03 4.98
C GLY A 194 -10.92 -3.39 4.69
N ASP A 195 -9.93 -4.21 4.36
CA ASP A 195 -8.57 -3.77 3.98
C ASP A 195 -8.51 -2.98 2.66
N LYS A 196 -9.61 -2.94 1.92
CA LYS A 196 -9.68 -2.26 0.62
C LYS A 196 -10.16 -0.81 0.71
N TRP A 197 -10.56 -0.38 1.90
CA TRP A 197 -11.10 0.95 2.14
C TRP A 197 -10.60 1.52 3.47
N VAL A 198 -9.31 1.85 3.49
CA VAL A 198 -8.58 2.23 4.72
C VAL A 198 -7.84 3.56 4.62
N THR A 199 -7.60 4.05 3.39
CA THR A 199 -6.77 5.24 3.13
C THR A 199 -7.61 6.51 3.16
N ASN A 200 -7.10 7.56 3.82
CA ASN A 200 -7.76 8.87 3.88
C ASN A 200 -8.16 9.37 2.49
N GLY A 201 -9.37 9.93 2.40
CA GLY A 201 -9.94 10.46 1.17
C GLY A 201 -10.58 9.43 0.22
N GLN A 202 -10.44 8.12 0.48
CA GLN A 202 -11.21 7.11 -0.25
C GLN A 202 -12.69 7.18 0.15
N TRP A 203 -13.58 7.15 -0.83
CA TRP A 203 -15.01 7.20 -0.56
C TRP A 203 -15.81 6.16 -1.34
N ILE A 204 -17.00 5.82 -0.78
CA ILE A 204 -17.99 4.93 -1.38
C ILE A 204 -19.31 5.67 -1.41
N ARG A 205 -20.03 5.64 -2.55
CA ARG A 205 -21.31 6.30 -2.76
C ARG A 205 -22.41 5.30 -3.05
N TYR A 206 -23.55 5.47 -2.36
CA TYR A 206 -24.77 4.70 -2.58
C TYR A 206 -25.91 5.60 -2.98
N GLU A 207 -26.86 5.07 -3.75
CA GLU A 207 -28.12 5.72 -4.11
C GLU A 207 -29.28 5.00 -3.42
N PHE A 208 -30.23 5.75 -2.92
CA PHE A 208 -31.45 5.21 -2.31
C PHE A 208 -32.64 6.14 -2.56
N GLU A 209 -33.86 5.66 -2.33
CA GLU A 209 -35.09 6.43 -2.53
C GLU A 209 -35.90 6.50 -1.23
N CYS A 210 -36.31 7.72 -0.83
CA CYS A 210 -37.21 7.97 0.28
C CYS A 210 -38.66 8.10 -0.23
N GLU A 211 -39.58 7.34 0.36
CA GLU A 211 -41.01 7.37 -0.03
C GLU A 211 -41.75 8.57 0.52
N ALA A 212 -41.31 9.15 1.62
CA ALA A 212 -41.87 10.33 2.25
C ALA A 212 -40.81 11.30 2.73
N SER A 213 -41.13 12.59 2.81
CA SER A 213 -40.26 13.59 3.45
C SER A 213 -40.38 13.50 4.97
N GLY A 214 -39.26 13.61 5.72
CA GLY A 214 -39.25 13.59 7.18
C GLY A 214 -37.86 13.38 7.75
N LEU A 215 -37.79 13.12 9.07
CA LEU A 215 -36.55 12.80 9.76
C LEU A 215 -36.27 11.30 9.66
N TYR A 216 -35.05 10.98 9.25
CA TYR A 216 -34.53 9.63 9.14
C TYR A 216 -33.26 9.46 9.98
N GLU A 217 -33.01 8.26 10.42
CA GLU A 217 -31.74 7.77 10.94
C GLU A 217 -31.13 6.78 9.93
N ILE A 218 -29.81 6.81 9.78
CA ILE A 218 -29.10 5.92 8.87
C ILE A 218 -28.25 4.98 9.71
N GLY A 219 -28.61 3.69 9.68
CA GLY A 219 -27.89 2.63 10.38
C GLY A 219 -26.97 1.84 9.44
N ILE A 220 -25.85 1.36 9.94
CA ILE A 220 -24.92 0.52 9.19
C ILE A 220 -24.60 -0.73 10.03
N ARG A 221 -24.64 -1.90 9.36
CA ARG A 221 -24.02 -3.11 9.91
C ARG A 221 -22.57 -3.18 9.47
N PHE A 222 -21.66 -3.20 10.45
CA PHE A 222 -20.23 -3.12 10.19
C PHE A 222 -19.40 -3.98 11.15
N ALA A 223 -18.17 -4.28 10.73
CA ALA A 223 -17.09 -4.83 11.54
C ALA A 223 -15.92 -3.84 11.59
N GLN A 224 -15.45 -3.55 12.79
CA GLN A 224 -14.22 -2.84 13.07
C GLN A 224 -13.50 -3.59 14.19
N ASP A 225 -12.60 -4.50 13.85
CA ASP A 225 -11.91 -5.43 14.75
C ASP A 225 -10.39 -5.23 14.79
N GLN A 226 -9.86 -4.16 14.13
CA GLN A 226 -8.44 -3.89 14.01
C GLN A 226 -7.96 -2.85 15.06
N LEU A 227 -8.59 -1.68 15.14
CA LEU A 227 -8.19 -0.60 16.04
C LEU A 227 -8.75 -0.80 17.45
N LYS A 228 -8.19 -1.75 18.18
CA LYS A 228 -8.64 -2.12 19.53
C LYS A 228 -8.60 -0.96 20.49
N GLY A 229 -9.77 -0.64 21.07
CA GLY A 229 -9.97 0.46 22.03
C GLY A 229 -9.91 1.84 21.40
N MET A 230 -10.12 1.92 20.11
CA MET A 230 -10.29 3.16 19.34
C MET A 230 -11.50 3.00 18.41
N TYR A 231 -11.83 4.03 17.66
CA TYR A 231 -12.83 3.98 16.61
C TYR A 231 -12.19 4.30 15.25
N THR A 232 -12.85 3.93 14.18
CA THR A 232 -12.57 4.45 12.85
C THR A 232 -13.59 5.50 12.46
N SER A 233 -13.18 6.46 11.66
CA SER A 233 -14.00 7.61 11.28
C SER A 233 -14.39 7.56 9.81
N ARG A 234 -15.61 8.03 9.52
CA ARG A 234 -16.06 8.31 8.15
C ARG A 234 -16.74 9.67 8.10
N ALA A 235 -16.32 10.49 7.15
CA ALA A 235 -17.05 11.69 6.81
C ALA A 235 -18.24 11.33 5.90
N VAL A 236 -19.42 11.85 6.22
CA VAL A 236 -20.67 11.50 5.55
C VAL A 236 -21.23 12.71 4.81
N ARG A 237 -21.44 12.56 3.50
CA ARG A 237 -22.17 13.52 2.68
C ARG A 237 -23.52 12.96 2.28
N ILE A 238 -24.54 13.80 2.35
CA ILE A 238 -25.86 13.52 1.79
C ILE A 238 -26.05 14.44 0.59
N ASP A 239 -26.40 13.88 -0.55
CA ASP A 239 -26.56 14.60 -1.83
C ASP A 239 -25.33 15.46 -2.20
N GLY A 240 -24.14 14.98 -1.83
CA GLY A 240 -22.84 15.58 -2.13
C GLY A 240 -22.38 16.67 -1.16
N GLU A 241 -23.17 17.02 -0.12
CA GLU A 241 -22.85 18.06 0.85
C GLU A 241 -22.79 17.49 2.29
N TYR A 242 -21.96 18.12 3.14
CA TYR A 242 -21.96 17.82 4.58
C TYR A 242 -23.17 18.49 5.22
N PRO A 243 -24.05 17.74 5.91
CA PRO A 243 -25.24 18.32 6.53
C PRO A 243 -24.94 19.19 7.76
N PHE A 244 -23.86 18.93 8.46
CA PHE A 244 -23.36 19.65 9.66
C PHE A 244 -21.91 19.25 9.95
N GLU A 245 -21.25 19.94 10.87
CA GLU A 245 -19.82 19.77 11.16
C GLU A 245 -19.48 18.36 11.65
N GLU A 246 -20.28 17.80 12.58
CA GLU A 246 -20.02 16.48 13.16
C GLU A 246 -20.21 15.33 12.14
N ALA A 247 -20.87 15.58 11.01
CA ALA A 247 -20.96 14.59 9.93
C ALA A 247 -19.58 14.28 9.27
N LYS A 248 -18.57 15.12 9.52
CA LYS A 248 -17.19 14.84 9.12
C LYS A 248 -16.48 13.79 10.00
N ASP A 249 -17.11 13.37 11.12
CA ASP A 249 -16.54 12.42 12.08
C ASP A 249 -17.59 11.44 12.61
N CYS A 250 -18.21 10.67 11.73
CA CYS A 250 -19.06 9.56 12.13
C CYS A 250 -18.20 8.41 12.65
N GLN A 251 -18.44 8.00 13.90
CA GLN A 251 -17.58 7.11 14.66
C GLN A 251 -18.06 5.66 14.64
N PHE A 252 -17.14 4.74 14.30
CA PHE A 252 -17.34 3.30 14.26
C PHE A 252 -16.43 2.63 15.30
N PRO A 253 -16.93 2.37 16.52
CA PRO A 253 -16.11 1.87 17.61
C PRO A 253 -15.68 0.41 17.38
N TYR A 254 -14.53 0.06 17.99
CA TYR A 254 -14.01 -1.29 18.00
C TYR A 254 -14.94 -2.28 18.68
N ASP A 255 -15.18 -3.43 18.05
CA ASP A 255 -15.67 -4.66 18.67
C ASP A 255 -15.13 -5.85 17.85
N ASN A 256 -14.89 -6.98 18.49
CA ASN A 256 -14.53 -8.23 17.83
C ASN A 256 -15.73 -8.93 17.15
N LYS A 257 -16.86 -8.27 17.08
CA LYS A 257 -18.13 -8.74 16.51
C LYS A 257 -18.72 -7.69 15.60
N TRP A 258 -19.54 -8.17 14.68
CA TRP A 258 -20.38 -7.32 13.86
C TRP A 258 -21.33 -6.49 14.72
N GLN A 259 -21.43 -5.20 14.45
CA GLN A 259 -22.30 -4.25 15.12
C GLN A 259 -23.32 -3.67 14.14
N VAL A 260 -24.46 -3.22 14.65
CA VAL A 260 -25.38 -2.34 13.91
C VAL A 260 -25.56 -1.07 14.73
N ARG A 261 -25.22 0.07 14.15
CA ARG A 261 -25.36 1.39 14.79
C ARG A 261 -25.86 2.42 13.80
N ASN A 262 -26.57 3.40 14.31
CA ASN A 262 -26.83 4.62 13.55
C ASN A 262 -25.54 5.44 13.40
N LEU A 263 -25.44 6.21 12.30
CA LEU A 263 -24.40 7.21 12.15
C LEU A 263 -24.47 8.21 13.31
N GLY A 264 -23.32 8.55 13.85
CA GLY A 264 -23.23 9.42 15.02
C GLY A 264 -21.81 9.72 15.44
N ASP A 265 -21.67 10.59 16.46
CA ASP A 265 -20.39 11.00 17.05
C ASP A 265 -19.94 10.11 18.23
N GLY A 266 -20.55 8.93 18.39
CA GLY A 266 -20.35 8.01 19.50
C GLY A 266 -21.23 8.31 20.73
N ASN A 267 -21.74 9.53 20.88
CA ASN A 267 -22.64 9.95 21.96
C ASN A 267 -24.07 10.19 21.48
N ASN A 268 -24.22 10.70 20.25
CA ASN A 268 -25.50 11.06 19.66
C ASN A 268 -25.67 10.32 18.31
N ASP A 269 -26.86 9.76 18.12
CA ASP A 269 -27.29 9.27 16.81
C ASP A 269 -27.76 10.47 15.97
N PHE A 270 -27.29 10.54 14.73
CA PHE A 270 -27.63 11.66 13.84
C PHE A 270 -28.95 11.44 13.11
N GLN A 271 -29.75 12.49 13.06
CA GLN A 271 -30.99 12.56 12.28
C GLN A 271 -30.80 13.46 11.07
N PHE A 272 -31.31 13.02 9.94
CA PHE A 272 -31.23 13.72 8.67
C PHE A 272 -32.64 14.02 8.16
N TYR A 273 -32.91 15.28 7.81
CA TYR A 273 -34.15 15.60 7.08
C TYR A 273 -33.94 15.27 5.61
N LEU A 274 -34.70 14.31 5.12
CA LEU A 274 -34.67 13.90 3.71
C LEU A 274 -36.03 14.19 3.07
N GLU A 275 -36.01 14.72 1.87
CA GLU A 275 -37.23 14.93 1.06
C GLU A 275 -37.66 13.62 0.41
N LYS A 276 -38.91 13.53 -0.03
CA LYS A 276 -39.35 12.41 -0.86
C LYS A 276 -38.59 12.43 -2.20
N GLY A 277 -37.91 11.33 -2.56
CA GLY A 277 -37.20 11.19 -3.81
C GLY A 277 -35.91 10.42 -3.69
N ARG A 278 -35.06 10.53 -4.71
CA ARG A 278 -33.74 9.91 -4.73
C ARG A 278 -32.73 10.77 -3.98
N HIS A 279 -31.90 10.07 -3.20
CA HIS A 279 -30.81 10.64 -2.43
C HIS A 279 -29.54 9.84 -2.65
N THR A 280 -28.41 10.46 -2.35
CA THR A 280 -27.11 9.80 -2.30
C THR A 280 -26.53 9.90 -0.90
N ILE A 281 -25.88 8.84 -0.45
CA ILE A 281 -24.99 8.87 0.71
C ILE A 281 -23.59 8.53 0.27
N GLU A 282 -22.64 9.33 0.70
CA GLU A 282 -21.20 9.12 0.46
C GLU A 282 -20.49 9.04 1.80
N LEU A 283 -19.70 7.97 1.94
CA LEU A 283 -18.90 7.69 3.13
C LEU A 283 -17.42 7.82 2.74
N GLU A 284 -16.72 8.82 3.26
CA GLU A 284 -15.30 9.07 2.98
C GLU A 284 -14.44 8.69 4.19
N VAL A 285 -13.34 8.00 3.96
CA VAL A 285 -12.35 7.68 5.00
C VAL A 285 -11.72 8.97 5.49
N GLY A 286 -11.72 9.18 6.79
CA GLY A 286 -11.07 10.29 7.46
C GLY A 286 -10.56 9.89 8.84
N LEU A 287 -9.75 10.74 9.45
CA LEU A 287 -9.26 10.53 10.82
C LEU A 287 -10.21 11.09 11.89
N GLY A 288 -11.16 11.94 11.47
CA GLY A 288 -12.07 12.59 12.43
C GLY A 288 -11.33 13.34 13.52
N SER A 289 -11.77 13.21 14.75
CA SER A 289 -11.12 13.81 15.93
C SER A 289 -9.77 13.17 16.27
N LEU A 290 -9.43 12.01 15.69
CA LEU A 290 -8.11 11.40 15.83
C LEU A 290 -7.02 12.15 15.03
N ALA A 291 -7.38 12.98 14.07
CA ALA A 291 -6.42 13.76 13.26
C ALA A 291 -5.49 14.60 14.15
N ASP A 292 -6.03 15.28 15.16
CA ASP A 292 -5.23 16.08 16.09
C ASP A 292 -4.29 15.21 16.94
N VAL A 293 -4.73 14.01 17.33
CA VAL A 293 -3.89 13.06 18.07
C VAL A 293 -2.74 12.57 17.22
N VAL A 294 -3.03 12.13 15.99
CA VAL A 294 -2.02 11.64 15.03
C VAL A 294 -0.99 12.72 14.75
N ARG A 295 -1.42 13.95 14.46
CA ARG A 295 -0.53 15.10 14.24
C ARG A 295 0.37 15.39 15.44
N GLN A 296 -0.16 15.36 16.67
CA GLN A 296 0.63 15.58 17.86
C GLN A 296 1.63 14.45 18.11
N VAL A 297 1.24 13.19 17.92
CA VAL A 297 2.17 12.04 18.03
C VAL A 297 3.26 12.13 16.96
N SER A 298 2.93 12.50 15.72
CA SER A 298 3.92 12.74 14.66
C SER A 298 4.95 13.81 15.08
N SER A 299 4.47 14.94 15.59
CA SER A 299 5.36 16.00 16.11
C SER A 299 6.24 15.54 17.28
N VAL A 300 5.70 14.66 18.15
CA VAL A 300 6.50 14.05 19.24
C VAL A 300 7.57 13.13 18.67
N VAL A 301 7.25 12.32 17.67
CA VAL A 301 8.21 11.41 17.00
C VAL A 301 9.35 12.21 16.39
N ASP A 302 9.04 13.30 15.66
CA ASP A 302 10.04 14.17 15.05
C ASP A 302 10.94 14.82 16.11
N SER A 303 10.36 15.36 17.18
CA SER A 303 11.10 16.02 18.27
C SER A 303 11.99 15.02 19.02
N LEU A 304 11.47 13.81 19.34
CA LEU A 304 12.25 12.78 20.02
C LEU A 304 13.38 12.24 19.13
N ASN A 305 13.17 12.19 17.82
CA ASN A 305 14.21 11.80 16.87
C ASN A 305 15.32 12.86 16.79
N ASP A 306 14.96 14.15 16.74
CA ASP A 306 15.91 15.25 16.80
C ASP A 306 16.72 15.23 18.09
N ASP A 307 16.07 15.02 19.24
CA ASP A 307 16.73 14.91 20.53
C ASP A 307 17.67 13.68 20.58
N TYR A 308 17.23 12.55 20.03
CA TYR A 308 18.07 11.35 19.89
C TYR A 308 19.34 11.66 19.09
N LEU A 309 19.24 12.31 17.93
CA LEU A 309 20.38 12.66 17.09
C LEU A 309 21.36 13.60 17.82
N ARG A 310 20.84 14.61 18.52
CA ARG A 310 21.68 15.52 19.34
C ARG A 310 22.38 14.82 20.49
N ILE A 311 21.71 13.88 21.18
CA ILE A 311 22.31 13.07 22.23
C ILE A 311 23.44 12.21 21.64
N VAL A 312 23.20 11.56 20.50
CA VAL A 312 24.20 10.75 19.78
C VAL A 312 25.41 11.58 19.35
N GLU A 313 25.21 12.85 18.93
CA GLU A 313 26.31 13.77 18.61
C GLU A 313 27.30 13.95 19.79
N LEU A 314 26.79 13.97 21.02
CA LEU A 314 27.62 14.11 22.22
C LEU A 314 28.20 12.79 22.72
N THR A 315 27.44 11.70 22.62
CA THR A 315 27.72 10.44 23.33
C THR A 315 28.26 9.34 22.44
N GLY A 316 27.98 9.42 21.12
CA GLY A 316 28.00 8.28 20.20
C GLY A 316 26.70 7.44 20.31
N ALA A 317 26.51 6.55 19.34
CA ALA A 317 25.31 5.70 19.26
C ALA A 317 25.24 4.62 20.38
N ASP A 318 26.37 4.25 20.95
CA ASP A 318 26.47 3.28 22.05
C ASP A 318 27.21 3.95 23.25
N PRO A 319 26.48 4.77 24.04
CA PRO A 319 27.10 5.53 25.14
C PRO A 319 27.50 4.63 26.30
N ASP A 320 28.57 5.00 27.00
CA ASP A 320 28.93 4.40 28.28
C ASP A 320 27.91 4.83 29.35
N GLU A 321 27.06 3.88 29.78
CA GLU A 321 25.99 4.09 30.76
C GLU A 321 26.50 4.62 32.11
N TYR A 322 27.76 4.43 32.44
CA TYR A 322 28.37 4.84 33.72
C TYR A 322 29.09 6.20 33.63
N ARG A 323 29.20 6.77 32.44
CA ARG A 323 29.86 8.06 32.21
C ARG A 323 28.85 9.20 32.47
N ASP A 324 29.34 10.20 33.22
CA ASP A 324 28.60 11.47 33.39
C ASP A 324 28.87 12.41 32.19
N TYR A 325 27.90 12.58 31.33
CA TYR A 325 27.94 13.46 30.16
C TYR A 325 27.53 14.90 30.49
N GLY A 326 26.91 15.10 31.67
CA GLY A 326 26.45 16.42 32.14
C GLY A 326 25.40 17.05 31.22
N PHE A 327 24.42 16.27 30.78
CA PHE A 327 23.36 16.67 29.82
C PHE A 327 22.63 17.94 30.25
N THR A 328 22.29 18.07 31.52
CA THR A 328 21.64 19.29 32.06
C THR A 328 22.45 20.56 31.79
N ARG A 329 23.78 20.45 31.69
CA ARG A 329 24.66 21.60 31.43
C ARG A 329 25.01 21.74 29.95
N SER A 330 25.27 20.61 29.26
CA SER A 330 25.71 20.59 27.86
C SER A 330 24.53 20.74 26.87
N MET A 331 23.38 20.16 27.21
CA MET A 331 22.18 20.09 26.37
C MET A 331 20.90 20.38 27.17
N PRO A 332 20.77 21.54 27.84
CA PRO A 332 19.62 21.83 28.69
C PRO A 332 18.29 21.88 27.92
N THR A 333 18.33 22.19 26.62
CA THR A 333 17.15 22.22 25.75
C THR A 333 16.64 20.82 25.47
N VAL A 334 17.49 19.85 25.21
CA VAL A 334 17.15 18.43 25.01
C VAL A 334 16.48 17.87 26.27
N VAL A 335 17.08 18.07 27.46
CA VAL A 335 16.49 17.59 28.71
C VAL A 335 15.12 18.22 28.98
N ALA A 336 14.94 19.53 28.66
CA ALA A 336 13.64 20.18 28.82
C ALA A 336 12.62 19.68 27.80
N ASP A 337 13.04 19.44 26.56
CA ASP A 337 12.16 18.97 25.49
C ASP A 337 11.66 17.56 25.77
N LEU A 338 12.52 16.62 26.19
CA LEU A 338 12.11 15.30 26.65
C LEU A 338 10.96 15.39 27.70
N GLY A 339 11.05 16.35 28.65
CA GLY A 339 9.98 16.58 29.62
C GLY A 339 8.67 17.09 29.00
N VAL A 340 8.76 17.93 27.98
CA VAL A 340 7.60 18.42 27.22
C VAL A 340 6.95 17.28 26.45
N GLN A 341 7.74 16.48 25.71
CA GLN A 341 7.22 15.37 24.92
C GLN A 341 6.53 14.30 25.77
N SER A 342 7.12 13.97 26.95
CA SER A 342 6.48 13.09 27.92
C SER A 342 5.11 13.63 28.35
N SER A 343 5.03 14.93 28.65
CA SER A 343 3.77 15.56 29.08
C SER A 343 2.71 15.54 28.00
N ILE A 344 3.09 15.74 26.74
CA ILE A 344 2.18 15.66 25.58
C ILE A 344 1.65 14.23 25.45
N LEU A 345 2.53 13.23 25.50
CA LEU A 345 2.12 11.82 25.41
C LEU A 345 1.12 11.43 26.50
N TYR A 346 1.33 11.84 27.75
CA TYR A 346 0.35 11.60 28.82
C TYR A 346 -1.00 12.28 28.57
N GLN A 347 -1.01 13.52 28.07
CA GLN A 347 -2.25 14.23 27.73
C GLN A 347 -3.00 13.49 26.62
N LEU A 348 -2.29 12.96 25.62
CA LEU A 348 -2.88 12.18 24.54
C LEU A 348 -3.47 10.86 25.04
N VAL A 349 -2.78 10.17 25.97
CA VAL A 349 -3.30 8.95 26.62
C VAL A 349 -4.60 9.24 27.36
N ASP A 350 -4.65 10.33 28.10
CA ASP A 350 -5.85 10.74 28.84
C ASP A 350 -6.99 11.08 27.87
N TYR A 351 -6.72 11.87 26.83
CA TYR A 351 -7.68 12.26 25.80
C TYR A 351 -8.27 11.05 25.05
N ILE A 352 -7.43 10.12 24.57
CA ILE A 352 -7.89 8.91 23.88
C ILE A 352 -8.72 8.04 24.84
N SER A 353 -8.31 7.93 26.11
CA SER A 353 -9.03 7.14 27.12
C SER A 353 -10.38 7.74 27.47
N GLU A 354 -10.52 9.07 27.42
CA GLU A 354 -11.78 9.77 27.66
C GLU A 354 -12.77 9.54 26.51
N ILE A 355 -12.30 9.68 25.27
CA ILE A 355 -13.15 9.45 24.08
C ILE A 355 -13.64 7.99 24.01
N ASN A 356 -12.77 7.02 24.28
CA ASN A 356 -13.08 5.60 24.09
C ASN A 356 -13.61 4.90 25.37
N GLY A 357 -13.53 5.55 26.50
CA GLY A 357 -14.00 5.03 27.79
C GLY A 357 -13.18 3.88 28.38
N ILE A 358 -12.13 3.40 27.71
CA ILE A 358 -11.25 2.30 28.13
C ILE A 358 -9.79 2.55 27.72
N LYS A 359 -8.85 2.13 28.57
CA LYS A 359 -7.43 2.00 28.20
C LYS A 359 -7.24 0.74 27.34
N SER A 360 -6.49 0.85 26.27
CA SER A 360 -6.24 -0.22 25.30
C SER A 360 -4.73 -0.44 25.07
N ASP A 361 -4.41 -1.43 24.26
CA ASP A 361 -3.02 -1.68 23.84
C ASP A 361 -2.46 -0.46 23.09
N ASN A 362 -3.26 0.26 22.31
CA ASN A 362 -2.88 1.48 21.59
C ASN A 362 -2.52 2.63 22.56
N THR A 363 -3.29 2.85 23.62
CA THR A 363 -2.92 3.83 24.65
C THR A 363 -1.71 3.40 25.47
N SER A 364 -1.49 2.09 25.65
CA SER A 364 -0.33 1.55 26.37
C SER A 364 0.99 1.88 25.69
N THR A 365 1.05 1.87 24.36
CA THR A 365 2.25 2.24 23.59
C THR A 365 2.67 3.69 23.89
N LEU A 366 1.72 4.63 23.81
CA LEU A 366 1.97 6.03 24.15
C LEU A 366 2.37 6.21 25.62
N GLU A 367 1.69 5.51 26.56
CA GLU A 367 1.98 5.60 28.00
C GLU A 367 3.40 5.08 28.33
N GLN A 368 3.83 3.98 27.73
CA GLN A 368 5.17 3.42 27.98
C GLN A 368 6.29 4.31 27.39
N ALA A 369 6.06 4.89 26.21
CA ALA A 369 6.95 5.91 25.64
C ALA A 369 7.04 7.13 26.59
N ALA A 370 5.90 7.62 27.07
CA ALA A 370 5.85 8.73 28.03
C ALA A 370 6.66 8.45 29.31
N VAL A 371 6.49 7.27 29.88
CA VAL A 371 7.23 6.83 31.11
C VAL A 371 8.73 6.82 30.87
N LEU A 372 9.20 6.29 29.74
CA LEU A 372 10.63 6.28 29.43
C LEU A 372 11.17 7.71 29.28
N VAL A 373 10.50 8.54 28.50
CA VAL A 373 10.94 9.90 28.23
C VAL A 373 10.90 10.76 29.50
N GLU A 374 9.89 10.59 30.38
CA GLU A 374 9.85 11.21 31.72
C GLU A 374 11.06 10.80 32.58
N LYS A 375 11.39 9.52 32.59
CA LYS A 375 12.55 9.01 33.31
C LYS A 375 13.84 9.67 32.84
N MET A 376 14.04 9.77 31.54
CA MET A 376 15.22 10.40 30.92
C MET A 376 15.29 11.92 31.22
N SER A 377 14.16 12.61 31.20
CA SER A 377 14.12 14.06 31.50
C SER A 377 14.33 14.39 32.99
N SER A 378 13.89 13.49 33.89
CA SER A 378 13.97 13.70 35.36
C SER A 378 15.34 13.35 35.96
N ASP A 379 16.09 12.45 35.35
CA ASP A 379 17.47 12.08 35.76
C ASP A 379 18.38 11.98 34.53
N GLU A 380 19.31 12.92 34.39
CA GLU A 380 20.23 12.97 33.26
C GLU A 380 21.09 11.71 33.06
N LYS A 381 21.27 10.89 34.11
CA LYS A 381 21.99 9.61 34.01
C LYS A 381 21.21 8.57 33.24
N GLU A 382 19.89 8.68 33.25
CA GLU A 382 19.00 7.77 32.53
C GLU A 382 19.01 8.03 31.01
N ILE A 383 19.53 9.18 30.56
CA ILE A 383 19.59 9.51 29.13
C ILE A 383 20.54 8.54 28.42
N ALA A 384 21.78 8.42 28.88
CA ALA A 384 22.75 7.49 28.29
C ALA A 384 22.30 6.03 28.45
N ALA A 385 21.81 5.65 29.63
CA ALA A 385 21.39 4.28 29.94
C ALA A 385 20.17 3.80 29.14
N ASN A 386 19.35 4.71 28.62
CA ASN A 386 18.12 4.37 27.88
C ASN A 386 18.10 4.87 26.44
N LEU A 387 19.24 5.27 25.87
CA LEU A 387 19.28 5.82 24.52
C LEU A 387 18.83 4.81 23.45
N SER A 388 19.24 3.55 23.56
CA SER A 388 18.77 2.47 22.70
C SER A 388 17.26 2.25 22.82
N SER A 389 16.74 2.28 24.05
CA SER A 389 15.29 2.15 24.30
C SER A 389 14.49 3.34 23.74
N LEU A 390 15.05 4.56 23.80
CA LEU A 390 14.41 5.73 23.17
C LEU A 390 14.21 5.52 21.68
N LYS A 391 15.27 5.03 20.99
CA LYS A 391 15.21 4.71 19.56
C LYS A 391 14.12 3.67 19.24
N GLU A 392 14.04 2.59 20.05
CA GLU A 392 13.01 1.55 19.89
C GLU A 392 11.59 2.13 20.08
N TRP A 393 11.40 3.03 21.05
CA TRP A 393 10.09 3.65 21.26
C TRP A 393 9.73 4.66 20.19
N VAL A 394 10.68 5.43 19.65
CA VAL A 394 10.43 6.29 18.48
C VAL A 394 9.95 5.46 17.29
N SER A 395 10.58 4.31 17.03
CA SER A 395 10.13 3.37 15.99
C SER A 395 8.74 2.79 16.30
N SER A 396 8.45 2.45 17.55
CA SER A 396 7.15 1.91 17.98
C SER A 396 6.03 2.97 17.84
N LEU A 397 6.31 4.24 18.12
CA LEU A 397 5.39 5.35 17.88
C LEU A 397 5.14 5.55 16.38
N GLY A 398 6.15 5.38 15.52
CA GLY A 398 5.99 5.39 14.07
C GLY A 398 5.08 4.27 13.57
N THR A 399 5.21 3.05 14.11
CA THR A 399 4.29 1.94 13.82
C THR A 399 2.87 2.26 14.30
N TRP A 400 2.74 2.81 15.50
CA TRP A 400 1.45 3.24 16.05
C TRP A 400 0.75 4.26 15.14
N LEU A 401 1.49 5.23 14.57
CA LEU A 401 0.95 6.20 13.61
C LEU A 401 0.40 5.49 12.37
N SER A 402 1.15 4.55 11.81
CA SER A 402 0.72 3.76 10.65
C SER A 402 -0.54 2.95 10.94
N ASP A 403 -0.62 2.32 12.12
CA ASP A 403 -1.78 1.52 12.53
C ASP A 403 -3.04 2.40 12.69
N VAL A 404 -2.91 3.57 13.32
CA VAL A 404 -4.05 4.47 13.58
C VAL A 404 -4.51 5.20 12.30
N THR A 405 -3.62 5.51 11.39
CA THR A 405 -4.00 6.11 10.09
C THR A 405 -4.68 5.11 9.16
N THR A 406 -4.50 3.81 9.40
CA THR A 406 -5.19 2.74 8.68
C THR A 406 -6.62 2.57 9.22
N GLN A 407 -7.58 3.21 8.56
CA GLN A 407 -8.96 3.35 9.04
C GLN A 407 -9.85 2.19 8.57
N TYR A 408 -9.61 0.98 9.10
CA TYR A 408 -10.35 -0.25 8.72
C TYR A 408 -11.84 -0.15 9.06
N LEU A 409 -12.70 -0.46 8.10
CA LEU A 409 -14.14 -0.63 8.27
C LEU A 409 -14.71 -1.53 7.18
N GLU A 410 -15.37 -2.62 7.57
CA GLU A 410 -16.08 -3.52 6.67
C GLU A 410 -17.59 -3.39 6.89
N MET A 411 -18.37 -3.25 5.81
CA MET A 411 -19.81 -3.03 5.86
C MET A 411 -20.57 -4.17 5.17
N ASP A 412 -21.67 -4.62 5.77
CA ASP A 412 -22.59 -5.63 5.23
C ASP A 412 -23.80 -4.95 4.55
N TYR A 413 -24.50 -4.09 5.27
CA TYR A 413 -25.67 -3.37 4.74
C TYR A 413 -25.86 -1.99 5.36
N ILE A 414 -26.64 -1.18 4.70
CA ILE A 414 -27.07 0.15 5.16
C ILE A 414 -28.60 0.17 5.28
N ILE A 415 -29.09 0.81 6.35
CA ILE A 415 -30.52 0.98 6.63
C ILE A 415 -30.80 2.47 6.68
N VAL A 416 -31.81 2.92 5.96
CA VAL A 416 -32.39 4.26 6.10
C VAL A 416 -33.80 4.09 6.67
N GLN A 417 -34.00 4.50 7.90
CA GLN A 417 -35.23 4.26 8.66
C GLN A 417 -35.80 5.55 9.26
N PRO A 418 -37.12 5.63 9.47
CA PRO A 418 -37.71 6.76 10.19
C PRO A 418 -37.07 6.95 11.56
N ALA A 419 -36.79 8.19 11.95
CA ALA A 419 -36.14 8.53 13.20
C ALA A 419 -36.84 7.92 14.43
N GLY A 420 -36.06 7.33 15.34
CA GLY A 420 -36.55 6.63 16.52
C GLY A 420 -36.93 5.16 16.30
N SER A 421 -36.66 4.60 15.13
CA SER A 421 -36.87 3.18 14.84
C SER A 421 -35.81 2.32 15.53
N SER A 422 -36.11 1.03 15.77
CA SER A 422 -35.19 0.11 16.41
C SER A 422 -34.29 -0.61 15.39
N LEU A 423 -33.00 -0.60 15.64
CA LEU A 423 -32.02 -1.31 14.82
C LEU A 423 -32.10 -2.85 14.99
N PRO A 424 -31.81 -3.64 13.95
CA PRO A 424 -31.68 -5.08 14.02
C PRO A 424 -30.44 -5.48 14.83
N LYS A 425 -30.33 -6.78 15.13
CA LYS A 425 -29.16 -7.31 15.85
C LYS A 425 -27.97 -7.47 14.89
N GLY A 426 -26.79 -7.07 15.33
CA GLY A 426 -25.54 -7.19 14.56
C GLY A 426 -25.00 -8.62 14.43
N GLU A 427 -25.36 -9.53 15.39
CA GLU A 427 -24.79 -10.86 15.49
C GLU A 427 -25.83 -11.98 15.45
N ALA A 428 -25.41 -13.13 14.93
CA ALA A 428 -26.17 -14.37 14.97
C ALA A 428 -26.38 -14.85 16.42
N ASN A 429 -27.51 -15.47 16.71
CA ASN A 429 -27.63 -16.18 17.97
C ASN A 429 -26.72 -17.43 18.00
N GLY A 430 -26.30 -17.88 19.20
CA GLY A 430 -25.35 -18.96 19.37
C GLY A 430 -25.75 -20.28 18.68
N TRP A 431 -27.05 -20.52 18.44
CA TRP A 431 -27.56 -21.70 17.76
C TRP A 431 -27.41 -21.59 16.23
N GLN A 432 -27.61 -20.40 15.68
CA GLN A 432 -27.38 -20.13 14.25
C GLN A 432 -25.87 -20.23 13.91
N ALA A 433 -25.01 -19.62 14.73
CA ALA A 433 -23.56 -19.70 14.55
C ALA A 433 -23.05 -21.16 14.63
N PHE A 434 -23.47 -21.93 15.65
CA PHE A 434 -23.09 -23.33 15.81
C PHE A 434 -23.52 -24.20 14.61
N TRP A 435 -24.75 -24.02 14.11
CA TRP A 435 -25.25 -24.79 12.99
C TRP A 435 -24.52 -24.43 11.68
N PHE A 436 -24.19 -23.17 11.49
CA PHE A 436 -23.42 -22.72 10.36
C PHE A 436 -22.00 -23.31 10.33
N GLU A 437 -21.30 -23.34 11.47
CA GLU A 437 -19.98 -23.97 11.57
C GLU A 437 -20.01 -25.48 11.27
N ILE A 438 -21.05 -26.19 11.71
CA ILE A 438 -21.23 -27.61 11.34
C ILE A 438 -21.41 -27.77 9.83
N GLN A 439 -22.19 -26.89 9.19
CA GLN A 439 -22.40 -26.95 7.74
C GLN A 439 -21.09 -26.67 6.97
N LYS A 440 -20.29 -25.70 7.40
CA LYS A 440 -18.95 -25.41 6.86
C LYS A 440 -18.02 -26.61 6.99
N PHE A 441 -17.97 -27.21 8.17
CA PHE A 441 -17.16 -28.40 8.43
C PHE A 441 -17.54 -29.55 7.51
N ILE A 442 -18.83 -29.83 7.32
CA ILE A 442 -19.29 -30.91 6.40
C ILE A 442 -18.92 -30.55 4.95
N ALA A 443 -19.10 -29.29 4.54
CA ALA A 443 -18.78 -28.82 3.20
C ALA A 443 -17.28 -28.94 2.87
N SER A 444 -16.41 -28.77 3.86
CA SER A 444 -14.94 -28.86 3.66
C SER A 444 -14.45 -30.21 3.17
N PHE A 445 -15.23 -31.28 3.34
CA PHE A 445 -14.89 -32.61 2.82
C PHE A 445 -15.14 -32.80 1.31
N TYR A 446 -15.90 -31.87 0.70
CA TYR A 446 -16.32 -31.99 -0.70
C TYR A 446 -15.82 -30.80 -1.56
N THR A 447 -15.16 -29.83 -0.95
CA THR A 447 -14.68 -28.64 -1.66
C THR A 447 -13.21 -28.80 -2.02
N ASP A 448 -12.87 -28.70 -3.29
CA ASP A 448 -11.48 -28.59 -3.74
C ASP A 448 -10.99 -27.15 -3.55
N TYR A 449 -10.15 -26.93 -2.54
CA TYR A 449 -9.59 -25.62 -2.22
C TYR A 449 -8.39 -25.23 -3.11
N ASN A 450 -7.87 -26.14 -3.94
CA ASN A 450 -6.72 -25.89 -4.80
C ASN A 450 -7.11 -25.42 -6.20
N ALA A 451 -8.36 -25.66 -6.62
CA ALA A 451 -8.87 -25.16 -7.88
C ALA A 451 -9.11 -23.64 -7.79
N ILE A 452 -8.61 -22.92 -8.78
CA ILE A 452 -8.90 -21.49 -8.99
C ILE A 452 -9.79 -21.40 -10.22
N GLY A 453 -11.10 -21.40 -10.00
CA GLY A 453 -12.12 -21.32 -11.03
C GLY A 453 -12.05 -22.46 -12.04
N GLU A 454 -13.19 -23.07 -12.40
CA GLU A 454 -13.28 -23.92 -13.56
C GLU A 454 -13.68 -23.08 -14.79
N ASP A 455 -13.40 -23.60 -15.96
CA ASP A 455 -13.52 -22.90 -17.23
C ASP A 455 -14.97 -22.61 -17.61
N GLY A 456 -15.35 -21.34 -17.65
CA GLY A 456 -16.65 -20.88 -18.15
C GLY A 456 -16.78 -20.90 -19.68
N ALA A 457 -15.68 -20.90 -20.41
CA ALA A 457 -15.66 -20.90 -21.87
C ALA A 457 -15.53 -22.34 -22.42
N LYS A 458 -16.36 -22.68 -23.40
CA LYS A 458 -16.16 -23.90 -24.20
C LYS A 458 -15.03 -23.65 -25.19
N SER A 459 -13.78 -23.89 -24.79
CA SER A 459 -12.65 -23.87 -25.71
C SER A 459 -12.32 -25.29 -26.18
N GLU A 460 -11.63 -25.36 -27.34
CA GLU A 460 -11.25 -26.66 -27.94
C GLU A 460 -10.07 -27.31 -27.19
N LYS A 461 -9.25 -26.51 -26.50
CA LYS A 461 -8.04 -26.93 -25.81
C LYS A 461 -8.05 -26.46 -24.36
N THR A 462 -7.38 -27.22 -23.50
CA THR A 462 -7.13 -26.83 -22.10
C THR A 462 -5.71 -27.20 -21.73
N ILE A 463 -4.96 -26.26 -21.16
CA ILE A 463 -3.62 -26.49 -20.58
C ILE A 463 -3.69 -26.35 -19.05
N GLU A 464 -2.87 -27.12 -18.36
CA GLU A 464 -2.71 -27.02 -16.91
C GLU A 464 -1.51 -26.17 -16.58
N VAL A 465 -1.71 -25.08 -15.81
CA VAL A 465 -0.65 -24.16 -15.40
C VAL A 465 -0.56 -24.13 -13.87
N TRP A 466 0.67 -24.27 -13.34
CA TRP A 466 0.89 -24.21 -11.90
C TRP A 466 1.56 -22.90 -11.49
N THR A 467 1.15 -22.39 -10.31
CA THR A 467 1.76 -21.25 -9.65
C THR A 467 1.93 -21.51 -8.15
N THR A 468 2.95 -20.90 -7.56
CA THR A 468 3.20 -20.91 -6.11
C THR A 468 2.74 -19.61 -5.45
N SER A 469 2.20 -18.66 -6.22
CA SER A 469 1.68 -17.38 -5.77
C SER A 469 0.54 -17.52 -4.76
N GLY A 470 0.23 -16.44 -4.02
CA GLY A 470 -0.96 -16.40 -3.16
C GLY A 470 -2.27 -16.56 -3.95
N ARG A 471 -3.35 -16.97 -3.27
CA ARG A 471 -4.66 -17.20 -3.91
C ARG A 471 -5.18 -15.95 -4.62
N ASP A 472 -5.04 -14.79 -4.01
CA ASP A 472 -5.52 -13.53 -4.59
C ASP A 472 -4.74 -13.16 -5.87
N GLN A 473 -3.42 -13.34 -5.86
CA GLN A 473 -2.56 -13.16 -7.04
C GLN A 473 -2.94 -14.14 -8.16
N ALA A 474 -3.13 -15.40 -7.83
CA ALA A 474 -3.55 -16.40 -8.80
C ALA A 474 -4.95 -16.13 -9.37
N GLN A 475 -5.84 -15.51 -8.59
CA GLN A 475 -7.16 -15.07 -9.07
C GLN A 475 -7.02 -13.94 -10.09
N ILE A 476 -6.12 -12.97 -9.87
CA ILE A 476 -5.81 -11.93 -10.86
C ILE A 476 -5.31 -12.55 -12.16
N ILE A 477 -4.33 -13.46 -12.09
CA ILE A 477 -3.82 -14.17 -13.27
C ILE A 477 -4.96 -14.87 -14.01
N LYS A 478 -5.85 -15.56 -13.29
CA LYS A 478 -6.99 -16.26 -13.89
C LYS A 478 -7.98 -15.31 -14.56
N ASN A 479 -8.25 -14.16 -13.97
CA ASN A 479 -9.12 -13.12 -14.55
C ASN A 479 -8.52 -12.57 -15.85
N LEU A 480 -7.24 -12.22 -15.84
CA LEU A 480 -6.54 -11.73 -17.04
C LEU A 480 -6.49 -12.81 -18.14
N VAL A 481 -6.28 -14.08 -17.78
CA VAL A 481 -6.34 -15.20 -18.71
C VAL A 481 -7.73 -15.34 -19.33
N ASN A 482 -8.77 -15.27 -18.54
CA ASN A 482 -10.16 -15.43 -19.03
C ASN A 482 -10.58 -14.26 -19.93
N ASN A 483 -10.12 -13.05 -19.66
CA ASN A 483 -10.48 -11.84 -20.41
C ASN A 483 -9.58 -11.59 -21.62
N GLY A 484 -8.29 -11.97 -21.56
CA GLY A 484 -7.31 -11.76 -22.62
C GLY A 484 -6.98 -13.04 -23.38
N TYR A 485 -6.26 -13.97 -22.73
CA TYR A 485 -5.71 -15.17 -23.38
C TYR A 485 -6.76 -16.12 -23.96
N THR A 486 -7.75 -16.49 -23.16
CA THR A 486 -8.75 -17.51 -23.57
C THR A 486 -9.58 -17.07 -24.78
N PRO A 487 -10.08 -15.83 -24.88
CA PRO A 487 -10.81 -15.36 -26.06
C PRO A 487 -9.93 -15.30 -27.32
N GLU A 488 -8.67 -14.89 -27.18
CA GLU A 488 -7.74 -14.69 -28.29
C GLU A 488 -7.24 -16.01 -28.88
N TYR A 489 -6.83 -16.96 -28.01
CA TYR A 489 -6.19 -18.21 -28.43
C TYR A 489 -7.13 -19.44 -28.41
N ASN A 490 -8.40 -19.25 -28.00
CA ASN A 490 -9.39 -20.34 -27.86
C ASN A 490 -8.84 -21.54 -27.04
N THR A 491 -8.03 -21.22 -26.01
CA THR A 491 -7.39 -22.20 -25.12
C THR A 491 -7.70 -21.85 -23.67
N ASN A 492 -8.28 -22.77 -22.93
CA ASN A 492 -8.51 -22.61 -21.49
C ASN A 492 -7.23 -22.88 -20.70
N VAL A 493 -7.08 -22.19 -19.57
CA VAL A 493 -6.00 -22.41 -18.63
C VAL A 493 -6.58 -22.88 -17.29
N ASN A 494 -6.31 -24.13 -16.95
CA ASN A 494 -6.59 -24.67 -15.62
C ASN A 494 -5.45 -24.28 -14.67
N LEU A 495 -5.60 -23.13 -14.00
CA LEU A 495 -4.59 -22.61 -13.08
C LEU A 495 -4.71 -23.29 -11.71
N LYS A 496 -3.62 -23.86 -11.21
CA LYS A 496 -3.56 -24.54 -9.90
C LYS A 496 -2.52 -23.93 -8.98
N LEU A 497 -2.93 -23.72 -7.74
CA LEU A 497 -2.02 -23.38 -6.65
C LEU A 497 -1.31 -24.62 -6.14
N VAL A 498 0.01 -24.56 -6.09
CA VAL A 498 0.82 -25.67 -5.55
C VAL A 498 1.78 -25.14 -4.48
N ALA A 499 2.12 -26.00 -3.53
CA ALA A 499 3.12 -25.64 -2.53
C ALA A 499 4.52 -25.55 -3.18
N ALA A 500 5.34 -24.63 -2.69
CA ALA A 500 6.73 -24.52 -3.11
C ALA A 500 7.47 -25.86 -2.96
N GLY A 501 8.30 -26.21 -3.97
CA GLY A 501 9.04 -27.47 -3.99
C GLY A 501 8.26 -28.68 -4.54
N THR A 502 6.97 -28.56 -4.86
CA THR A 502 6.16 -29.66 -5.40
C THR A 502 6.44 -29.93 -6.87
N LEU A 503 6.84 -28.92 -7.63
CA LEU A 503 6.94 -28.95 -9.08
C LEU A 503 7.90 -30.04 -9.60
N LEU A 504 9.15 -30.02 -9.17
CA LEU A 504 10.18 -30.96 -9.66
C LEU A 504 9.82 -32.43 -9.36
N PRO A 505 9.40 -32.82 -8.13
CA PRO A 505 8.91 -34.18 -7.86
C PRO A 505 7.73 -34.59 -8.74
N ALA A 506 6.79 -33.69 -9.01
CA ALA A 506 5.64 -33.96 -9.86
C ALA A 506 6.03 -34.24 -11.33
N ILE A 507 6.92 -33.38 -11.87
CA ILE A 507 7.46 -33.56 -13.23
C ILE A 507 8.17 -34.91 -13.35
N LEU A 508 9.02 -35.27 -12.39
CA LEU A 508 9.76 -36.52 -12.37
C LEU A 508 8.82 -37.76 -12.22
N ALA A 509 7.67 -37.55 -11.58
CA ALA A 509 6.62 -38.59 -11.45
C ALA A 509 5.71 -38.67 -12.70
N GLY A 510 5.85 -37.78 -13.69
CA GLY A 510 5.03 -37.73 -14.90
C GLY A 510 3.62 -37.16 -14.68
N VAL A 511 3.40 -36.37 -13.64
CA VAL A 511 2.14 -35.69 -13.28
C VAL A 511 2.31 -34.17 -13.17
N GLY A 512 3.28 -33.65 -13.87
CA GLY A 512 3.53 -32.19 -13.92
C GLY A 512 2.54 -31.46 -14.81
N PRO A 513 2.50 -30.09 -14.74
CA PRO A 513 1.64 -29.24 -15.57
C PRO A 513 2.18 -29.09 -17.00
N ASP A 514 1.41 -28.41 -17.86
CA ASP A 514 1.86 -28.01 -19.18
C ASP A 514 2.80 -26.79 -19.14
N ALA A 515 2.56 -25.83 -18.21
CA ALA A 515 3.43 -24.72 -17.91
C ALA A 515 3.51 -24.45 -16.39
N SER A 516 4.58 -23.82 -15.94
CA SER A 516 4.69 -23.38 -14.53
C SER A 516 5.27 -21.98 -14.45
N ILE A 517 4.56 -21.12 -13.73
CA ILE A 517 4.95 -19.74 -13.41
C ILE A 517 5.88 -19.79 -12.18
N ASP A 518 6.70 -18.74 -11.98
CA ASP A 518 7.56 -18.52 -10.80
C ASP A 518 8.70 -19.56 -10.62
N ALA A 519 9.22 -20.11 -11.69
CA ALA A 519 10.37 -20.99 -11.60
C ALA A 519 11.64 -20.22 -11.24
N THR A 520 12.20 -20.50 -10.07
CA THR A 520 13.41 -19.82 -9.55
C THR A 520 14.71 -20.50 -9.96
N ASN A 521 14.69 -21.80 -10.32
CA ASN A 521 15.87 -22.59 -10.66
C ASN A 521 15.68 -23.41 -11.93
N PRO A 522 15.36 -22.83 -13.10
CA PRO A 522 15.07 -23.56 -14.33
C PRO A 522 16.27 -24.35 -14.86
N ILE A 523 17.49 -23.88 -14.60
CA ILE A 523 18.72 -24.58 -15.03
C ILE A 523 18.97 -25.86 -14.24
N ASP A 524 18.72 -25.87 -12.93
CA ASP A 524 18.79 -27.12 -12.15
C ASP A 524 17.75 -28.16 -12.66
N MET A 525 16.58 -27.70 -13.03
CA MET A 525 15.55 -28.54 -13.64
C MET A 525 15.98 -29.03 -15.05
N ALA A 526 16.65 -28.19 -15.84
CA ALA A 526 17.16 -28.55 -17.16
C ALA A 526 18.26 -29.62 -17.08
N ILE A 527 19.21 -29.48 -16.12
CA ILE A 527 20.26 -30.47 -15.89
C ILE A 527 19.64 -31.84 -15.52
N ARG A 528 18.54 -31.86 -14.80
CA ARG A 528 17.77 -33.06 -14.42
C ARG A 528 16.86 -33.57 -15.57
N GLY A 529 16.83 -32.86 -16.68
CA GLY A 529 15.97 -33.21 -17.83
C GLY A 529 14.50 -33.01 -17.58
N ALA A 530 14.12 -32.13 -16.64
CA ALA A 530 12.74 -31.90 -16.21
C ALA A 530 12.00 -30.81 -17.01
N VAL A 531 12.70 -30.00 -17.81
CA VAL A 531 12.13 -28.92 -18.61
C VAL A 531 12.51 -29.04 -20.09
N LEU A 532 11.73 -28.44 -20.98
CA LEU A 532 11.97 -28.42 -22.40
C LEU A 532 12.88 -27.24 -22.79
N PRO A 533 13.74 -27.41 -23.81
CA PRO A 533 14.44 -26.30 -24.45
C PRO A 533 13.43 -25.45 -25.22
N LEU A 534 13.62 -24.12 -25.23
CA LEU A 534 12.68 -23.17 -25.83
C LEU A 534 13.16 -22.64 -27.21
N ASN A 535 14.41 -22.86 -27.60
CA ASN A 535 15.00 -22.28 -28.80
C ASN A 535 14.34 -22.70 -30.12
N ASP A 536 13.61 -23.81 -30.15
CA ASP A 536 13.05 -24.37 -31.38
C ASP A 536 11.63 -23.83 -31.71
N TYR A 537 11.03 -22.98 -30.84
CA TYR A 537 9.72 -22.37 -31.13
C TYR A 537 9.84 -21.21 -32.10
N ASP A 538 8.91 -21.10 -33.05
CA ASP A 538 8.97 -20.16 -34.17
C ASP A 538 9.10 -18.67 -33.75
N THR A 539 8.47 -18.27 -32.61
CA THR A 539 8.50 -16.88 -32.10
C THR A 539 9.56 -16.66 -31.01
N PHE A 540 10.46 -17.62 -30.77
CA PHE A 540 11.44 -17.57 -29.69
C PHE A 540 12.27 -16.28 -29.70
N ASP A 541 12.85 -15.92 -30.82
CA ASP A 541 13.70 -14.73 -30.94
C ASP A 541 12.92 -13.43 -30.68
N GLU A 542 11.66 -13.38 -31.13
CA GLU A 542 10.76 -12.25 -30.88
C GLU A 542 10.45 -12.11 -29.40
N VAL A 543 10.04 -13.19 -28.74
CA VAL A 543 9.77 -13.21 -27.29
C VAL A 543 11.00 -12.80 -26.49
N MET A 544 12.16 -13.38 -26.81
CA MET A 544 13.40 -13.10 -26.07
C MET A 544 13.96 -11.70 -26.34
N SER A 545 13.54 -11.01 -27.40
CA SER A 545 13.93 -9.61 -27.65
C SER A 545 13.34 -8.61 -26.65
N ARG A 546 12.29 -8.98 -25.92
CA ARG A 546 11.64 -8.17 -24.89
C ARG A 546 12.51 -7.95 -23.64
N PHE A 547 13.60 -8.71 -23.49
CA PHE A 547 14.36 -8.79 -22.24
C PHE A 547 15.83 -8.40 -22.44
N ALA A 548 16.41 -7.82 -21.39
CA ALA A 548 17.85 -7.57 -21.33
C ALA A 548 18.66 -8.89 -21.33
N ASP A 549 19.89 -8.86 -21.80
CA ASP A 549 20.77 -10.04 -21.78
C ASP A 549 21.04 -10.54 -20.36
N SER A 550 21.05 -9.63 -19.38
CA SER A 550 21.17 -9.95 -17.96
C SER A 550 20.01 -10.81 -17.42
N ALA A 551 18.80 -10.68 -18.00
CA ALA A 551 17.65 -11.51 -17.65
C ALA A 551 17.67 -12.88 -18.34
N LYS A 552 18.24 -12.96 -19.54
CA LYS A 552 18.30 -14.21 -20.36
C LYS A 552 19.41 -15.16 -19.92
N THR A 553 20.57 -14.61 -19.57
CA THR A 553 21.79 -15.39 -19.29
C THR A 553 21.59 -16.41 -18.17
N PRO A 554 20.98 -16.10 -17.01
CA PRO A 554 20.76 -17.07 -15.93
C PRO A 554 19.76 -18.18 -16.26
N LEU A 555 18.99 -18.02 -17.34
CA LEU A 555 17.98 -18.98 -17.80
C LEU A 555 18.45 -19.85 -18.96
N SER A 556 19.72 -19.71 -19.33
CA SER A 556 20.33 -20.41 -20.48
C SER A 556 21.53 -21.28 -20.05
N LEU A 557 21.65 -22.43 -20.66
CA LEU A 557 22.77 -23.37 -20.44
C LEU A 557 23.33 -23.83 -21.78
N TYR A 558 24.62 -23.60 -22.03
CA TYR A 558 25.32 -23.98 -23.27
C TYR A 558 24.62 -23.50 -24.56
N GLY A 559 24.06 -22.26 -24.52
CA GLY A 559 23.35 -21.66 -25.64
C GLY A 559 21.91 -22.12 -25.83
N THR A 560 21.40 -22.94 -24.92
CA THR A 560 20.01 -23.39 -24.90
C THR A 560 19.26 -22.69 -23.77
N THR A 561 18.13 -22.07 -24.06
CA THR A 561 17.27 -21.38 -23.11
C THR A 561 16.16 -22.28 -22.61
N TYR A 562 15.87 -22.27 -21.31
CA TYR A 562 14.92 -23.18 -20.64
C TYR A 562 13.77 -22.48 -19.93
N ALA A 563 13.78 -21.15 -19.88
CA ALA A 563 12.69 -20.37 -19.31
C ALA A 563 12.59 -19.01 -20.01
N VAL A 564 11.38 -18.42 -20.04
CA VAL A 564 11.15 -17.03 -20.43
C VAL A 564 11.21 -16.20 -19.15
N PRO A 565 11.97 -15.09 -19.11
CA PRO A 565 12.02 -14.22 -17.93
C PRO A 565 10.63 -13.64 -17.59
N VAL A 566 10.31 -13.55 -16.30
CA VAL A 566 9.07 -12.93 -15.81
C VAL A 566 9.39 -11.75 -14.90
N SER A 567 10.23 -11.98 -13.90
CA SER A 567 10.65 -10.91 -12.98
C SER A 567 12.17 -10.79 -12.93
N GLN A 568 12.63 -9.56 -12.73
CA GLN A 568 14.05 -9.25 -12.51
C GLN A 568 14.18 -8.25 -11.38
N THR A 569 15.08 -8.51 -10.42
CA THR A 569 15.46 -7.55 -9.39
C THR A 569 16.98 -7.41 -9.33
N PHE A 570 17.46 -6.21 -9.01
CA PHE A 570 18.88 -5.87 -8.94
C PHE A 570 19.10 -4.76 -7.90
N PRO A 571 20.29 -4.66 -7.29
CA PRO A 571 20.61 -3.58 -6.38
C PRO A 571 20.86 -2.25 -7.10
N VAL A 572 20.47 -1.16 -6.46
CA VAL A 572 20.74 0.22 -6.83
C VAL A 572 21.19 1.01 -5.61
N LEU A 573 21.77 2.18 -5.81
CA LEU A 573 22.22 3.09 -4.78
C LEU A 573 21.14 4.13 -4.49
N PHE A 574 20.52 4.09 -3.31
CA PHE A 574 19.61 5.12 -2.82
C PHE A 574 20.38 6.20 -2.08
N CYS A 575 20.11 7.47 -2.38
CA CYS A 575 20.74 8.62 -1.73
C CYS A 575 19.68 9.61 -1.24
N ARG A 576 19.87 10.13 -0.02
CA ARG A 576 19.16 11.31 0.49
C ARG A 576 19.86 12.55 -0.07
N ASP A 577 19.35 13.06 -1.19
CA ASP A 577 19.94 14.17 -1.94
C ASP A 577 20.00 15.46 -1.12
N ASP A 578 19.02 15.70 -0.27
CA ASP A 578 18.98 16.78 0.70
C ASP A 578 20.16 16.72 1.68
N ILE A 579 20.38 15.56 2.31
CA ILE A 579 21.46 15.36 3.29
C ILE A 579 22.82 15.44 2.61
N LEU A 580 23.00 14.81 1.45
CA LEU A 580 24.26 14.88 0.70
C LEU A 580 24.59 16.32 0.33
N SER A 581 23.59 17.10 -0.13
CA SER A 581 23.75 18.53 -0.44
C SER A 581 24.16 19.33 0.78
N ASP A 582 23.54 19.13 1.93
CA ASP A 582 23.83 19.83 3.18
C ASP A 582 25.24 19.53 3.70
N LEU A 583 25.73 18.30 3.50
CA LEU A 583 27.08 17.88 3.87
C LEU A 583 28.12 18.23 2.79
N GLY A 584 27.70 18.79 1.64
CA GLY A 584 28.58 19.11 0.51
C GLY A 584 29.19 17.86 -0.15
N LEU A 585 28.47 16.74 -0.08
CA LEU A 585 28.82 15.46 -0.70
C LEU A 585 28.15 15.34 -2.08
N SER A 586 28.77 14.58 -2.98
CA SER A 586 28.19 14.22 -4.28
C SER A 586 27.87 12.75 -4.29
N VAL A 587 26.94 12.32 -5.14
CA VAL A 587 26.64 10.90 -5.37
C VAL A 587 27.92 10.17 -5.77
N PRO A 588 28.29 9.04 -5.10
CA PRO A 588 29.53 8.34 -5.36
C PRO A 588 29.45 7.52 -6.67
N GLU A 589 30.38 7.72 -7.56
CA GLU A 589 30.52 6.96 -8.82
C GLU A 589 31.27 5.63 -8.58
N THR A 590 32.24 5.64 -7.68
CA THR A 590 33.10 4.48 -7.39
C THR A 590 33.01 4.07 -5.92
N TRP A 591 33.45 2.83 -5.62
CA TRP A 591 33.58 2.36 -4.24
C TRP A 591 34.54 3.24 -3.41
N ASP A 592 35.58 3.77 -4.04
CA ASP A 592 36.51 4.68 -3.36
C ASP A 592 35.84 6.02 -3.01
N ASP A 593 34.98 6.53 -3.93
CA ASP A 593 34.18 7.72 -3.61
C ASP A 593 33.25 7.45 -2.43
N LEU A 594 32.55 6.31 -2.45
CA LEU A 594 31.66 5.88 -1.36
C LEU A 594 32.41 5.82 -0.03
N MET A 595 33.58 5.14 -0.02
CA MET A 595 34.39 5.00 1.20
C MET A 595 34.97 6.34 1.67
N SER A 596 35.20 7.30 0.76
CA SER A 596 35.65 8.66 1.12
C SER A 596 34.59 9.46 1.89
N MET A 597 33.31 9.10 1.74
CA MET A 597 32.20 9.73 2.47
C MET A 597 32.10 9.26 3.92
N VAL A 598 32.56 8.02 4.22
CA VAL A 598 32.41 7.39 5.54
C VAL A 598 32.89 8.30 6.70
N PRO A 599 34.08 8.92 6.67
CA PRO A 599 34.49 9.78 7.77
C PRO A 599 33.60 10.99 7.99
N ILE A 600 33.03 11.55 6.91
CA ILE A 600 32.13 12.72 6.98
C ILE A 600 30.77 12.29 7.55
N LEU A 601 30.25 11.18 7.08
CA LEU A 601 28.98 10.62 7.57
C LEU A 601 29.10 10.22 9.05
N GLN A 602 30.15 9.49 9.43
CA GLN A 602 30.39 9.09 10.81
C GLN A 602 30.61 10.27 11.74
N PHE A 603 31.25 11.36 11.27
CA PHE A 603 31.39 12.60 12.05
C PHE A 603 30.03 13.21 12.36
N ASN A 604 29.04 13.02 11.49
CA ASN A 604 27.65 13.45 11.67
C ASN A 604 26.74 12.34 12.23
N ASN A 605 27.29 11.25 12.79
CA ASN A 605 26.57 10.09 13.31
C ASN A 605 25.67 9.38 12.29
N MET A 606 26.09 9.44 11.03
CA MET A 606 25.43 8.77 9.91
C MET A 606 26.29 7.61 9.43
N GLU A 607 25.66 6.64 8.78
CA GLU A 607 26.32 5.44 8.29
C GLU A 607 25.92 5.18 6.83
N ILE A 608 26.63 4.25 6.18
CA ILE A 608 26.29 3.73 4.86
C ILE A 608 25.66 2.36 5.05
N GLY A 609 24.50 2.14 4.46
CA GLY A 609 23.85 0.83 4.41
C GLY A 609 24.19 0.09 3.12
N MET A 610 24.58 -1.17 3.26
CA MET A 610 24.78 -2.04 2.10
C MET A 610 24.56 -3.51 2.44
N THR A 611 24.14 -4.27 1.45
CA THR A 611 24.17 -5.73 1.50
C THR A 611 25.56 -6.19 1.08
N GLY A 612 26.21 -7.01 1.89
CA GLY A 612 27.55 -7.53 1.58
C GLY A 612 27.52 -8.61 0.52
N ASP A 613 27.19 -8.30 -0.72
CA ASP A 613 27.25 -9.26 -1.83
C ASP A 613 28.64 -9.25 -2.48
N PHE A 614 29.43 -10.24 -2.13
CA PHE A 614 30.78 -10.44 -2.67
C PHE A 614 30.79 -10.56 -4.21
N THR A 615 29.73 -11.05 -4.82
CA THR A 615 29.65 -11.27 -6.26
C THR A 615 29.88 -10.01 -7.05
N ILE A 616 29.34 -8.88 -6.59
CA ILE A 616 29.49 -7.56 -7.22
C ILE A 616 30.98 -7.17 -7.29
N PHE A 617 31.66 -7.21 -6.16
CA PHE A 617 33.07 -6.85 -6.08
C PHE A 617 33.96 -7.77 -6.94
N LEU A 618 33.65 -9.08 -6.90
CA LEU A 618 34.39 -10.07 -7.66
C LEU A 618 34.29 -9.80 -9.17
N TYR A 619 33.10 -9.55 -9.69
CA TYR A 619 32.87 -9.35 -11.12
C TYR A 619 33.42 -8.02 -11.61
N GLN A 620 33.23 -6.94 -10.87
CA GLN A 620 33.80 -5.63 -11.19
C GLN A 620 35.35 -5.64 -11.22
N ALA A 621 35.99 -6.50 -10.44
CA ALA A 621 37.44 -6.73 -10.51
C ALA A 621 37.85 -7.66 -11.65
N GLY A 622 36.89 -8.14 -12.45
CA GLY A 622 37.13 -9.12 -13.52
C GLY A 622 37.48 -10.52 -13.02
N GLY A 623 37.07 -10.85 -11.78
CA GLY A 623 37.15 -12.20 -11.24
C GLY A 623 35.97 -13.08 -11.66
N GLN A 624 36.00 -14.34 -11.28
CA GLN A 624 34.97 -15.32 -11.65
C GLN A 624 34.77 -16.33 -10.51
N TYR A 625 33.57 -16.79 -10.30
CA TYR A 625 33.29 -17.91 -9.39
C TYR A 625 33.84 -19.24 -9.93
N TRP A 626 33.65 -19.45 -11.23
CA TRP A 626 33.99 -20.68 -11.92
C TRP A 626 34.84 -20.39 -13.15
N ARG A 627 35.83 -21.25 -13.41
CA ARG A 627 36.71 -21.25 -14.59
C ARG A 627 36.58 -22.58 -15.32
N ASP A 628 37.07 -22.64 -16.53
CA ASP A 628 37.11 -23.86 -17.35
C ASP A 628 35.74 -24.51 -17.49
N GLU A 629 34.70 -23.70 -17.83
CA GLU A 629 33.32 -24.16 -17.99
C GLU A 629 32.76 -24.83 -16.73
N GLY A 630 33.11 -24.33 -15.54
CA GLY A 630 32.66 -24.85 -14.25
C GLY A 630 33.52 -25.97 -13.66
N MET A 631 34.60 -26.36 -14.34
CA MET A 631 35.49 -27.45 -13.89
C MET A 631 36.49 -27.05 -12.83
N SER A 632 36.73 -25.77 -12.62
CA SER A 632 37.60 -25.24 -11.57
C SER A 632 37.00 -24.01 -10.91
N ILE A 633 37.33 -23.78 -9.61
CA ILE A 633 36.89 -22.61 -8.88
C ILE A 633 37.79 -21.41 -9.14
N GLY A 634 37.22 -20.18 -9.10
CA GLY A 634 37.95 -18.93 -9.31
C GLY A 634 38.49 -18.27 -8.03
N PHE A 635 38.20 -18.81 -6.85
CA PHE A 635 38.55 -18.19 -5.55
C PHE A 635 40.02 -18.26 -5.16
N ASP A 636 40.82 -19.01 -5.87
CA ASP A 636 42.28 -19.06 -5.73
C ASP A 636 43.01 -17.97 -6.49
N ASP A 637 42.28 -17.12 -7.22
CA ASP A 637 42.79 -15.94 -7.91
C ASP A 637 43.06 -14.81 -6.88
N TYR A 638 44.18 -14.07 -7.08
CA TYR A 638 44.48 -12.90 -6.23
C TYR A 638 43.35 -11.85 -6.28
N LYS A 639 42.66 -11.67 -7.43
CA LYS A 639 41.51 -10.76 -7.55
C LYS A 639 40.39 -11.11 -6.58
N ALA A 640 40.07 -12.40 -6.45
CA ALA A 640 39.02 -12.84 -5.55
C ALA A 640 39.44 -12.62 -4.06
N LEU A 641 40.71 -12.80 -3.74
CA LEU A 641 41.24 -12.57 -2.39
C LEU A 641 41.27 -11.08 -2.05
N ASP A 642 41.77 -10.24 -2.97
CA ASP A 642 41.87 -8.79 -2.76
C ASP A 642 40.48 -8.16 -2.60
N THR A 643 39.52 -8.55 -3.45
CA THR A 643 38.12 -8.03 -3.37
C THR A 643 37.40 -8.54 -2.13
N PHE A 644 37.66 -9.77 -1.69
CA PHE A 644 37.09 -10.27 -0.44
C PHE A 644 37.66 -9.51 0.76
N GLU A 645 38.95 -9.25 0.78
CA GLU A 645 39.59 -8.44 1.84
C GLU A 645 39.03 -7.02 1.81
N TYR A 646 38.85 -6.40 0.64
CA TYR A 646 38.28 -5.08 0.49
C TYR A 646 36.86 -5.02 1.08
N MET A 647 35.99 -5.96 0.70
CA MET A 647 34.64 -6.05 1.25
C MET A 647 34.65 -6.26 2.78
N CYS A 648 35.50 -7.17 3.29
CA CYS A 648 35.59 -7.40 4.73
C CYS A 648 36.03 -6.13 5.48
N ASN A 649 36.95 -5.34 4.92
CA ASN A 649 37.43 -4.11 5.50
C ASN A 649 36.34 -3.05 5.66
N MET A 650 35.33 -3.01 4.76
CA MET A 650 34.19 -2.12 4.93
C MET A 650 33.46 -2.34 6.26
N PHE A 651 33.33 -3.59 6.69
CA PHE A 651 32.67 -3.92 7.96
C PHE A 651 33.63 -3.91 9.16
N THR A 652 34.87 -4.32 9.00
CA THR A 652 35.79 -4.49 10.10
C THR A 652 36.64 -3.25 10.43
N GLN A 653 36.98 -2.44 9.43
CA GLN A 653 37.80 -1.24 9.58
C GLN A 653 36.96 0.03 9.54
N TYR A 654 35.95 0.09 8.66
CA TYR A 654 35.09 1.26 8.49
C TYR A 654 33.78 1.16 9.28
N SER A 655 33.55 0.02 9.94
CA SER A 655 32.40 -0.19 10.84
C SER A 655 31.03 -0.01 10.19
N LEU A 656 30.88 -0.40 8.91
CA LEU A 656 29.56 -0.39 8.29
C LEU A 656 28.64 -1.38 9.03
N PRO A 657 27.33 -1.04 9.19
CA PRO A 657 26.40 -1.86 9.93
C PRO A 657 26.12 -3.19 9.20
N ILE A 658 26.17 -4.30 9.93
CA ILE A 658 25.85 -5.64 9.38
C ILE A 658 24.35 -5.90 9.38
N SER A 659 23.62 -5.32 10.32
CA SER A 659 22.18 -5.48 10.48
C SER A 659 21.54 -4.14 10.87
N TYR A 660 20.49 -3.77 10.17
CA TYR A 660 19.76 -2.51 10.39
C TYR A 660 18.36 -2.58 9.75
N SER A 661 17.43 -1.74 10.22
CA SER A 661 16.18 -1.48 9.51
C SER A 661 16.43 -0.42 8.44
N ALA A 662 16.44 -0.84 7.18
CA ALA A 662 16.72 0.05 6.04
C ALA A 662 15.67 1.16 5.94
N GLU A 663 14.40 0.81 6.09
CA GLU A 663 13.26 1.69 5.98
C GLU A 663 13.35 2.83 7.00
N ASN A 664 13.47 2.48 8.29
CA ASN A 664 13.50 3.46 9.36
C ASN A 664 14.73 4.35 9.29
N ARG A 665 15.92 3.76 9.09
CA ARG A 665 17.17 4.50 9.14
C ARG A 665 17.43 5.36 7.89
N PHE A 666 16.87 4.97 6.75
CA PHE A 666 16.89 5.82 5.55
C PHE A 666 15.92 7.01 5.71
N LYS A 667 14.70 6.75 6.21
CA LYS A 667 13.69 7.75 6.51
C LYS A 667 14.22 8.82 7.48
N THR A 668 14.83 8.41 8.59
CA THR A 668 15.39 9.32 9.61
C THR A 668 16.69 10.00 9.19
N GLY A 669 17.31 9.58 8.07
CA GLY A 669 18.58 10.13 7.60
C GLY A 669 19.82 9.57 8.31
N GLU A 670 19.69 8.58 9.20
CA GLU A 670 20.85 7.91 9.82
C GLU A 670 21.67 7.11 8.79
N ILE A 671 21.02 6.56 7.76
CA ILE A 671 21.66 5.92 6.61
C ILE A 671 21.24 6.69 5.35
N PRO A 672 21.89 7.83 5.06
CA PRO A 672 21.51 8.64 3.89
C PRO A 672 22.00 8.05 2.56
N VAL A 673 22.84 7.03 2.61
CA VAL A 673 23.37 6.32 1.44
C VAL A 673 23.17 4.82 1.67
N LEU A 674 22.38 4.20 0.81
CA LEU A 674 21.93 2.81 0.97
C LEU A 674 22.00 2.04 -0.34
N ILE A 675 22.65 0.90 -0.37
CA ILE A 675 22.57 -0.06 -1.49
C ILE A 675 21.50 -1.10 -1.14
N SER A 676 20.43 -1.15 -1.91
CA SER A 676 19.32 -2.07 -1.74
C SER A 676 18.73 -2.47 -3.09
N ALA A 677 17.86 -3.50 -3.11
CA ALA A 677 17.12 -3.84 -4.33
C ALA A 677 16.28 -2.64 -4.81
N TYR A 678 16.16 -2.46 -6.11
CA TYR A 678 15.38 -1.32 -6.65
C TYR A 678 13.92 -1.34 -6.18
N SER A 679 13.37 -2.49 -5.84
CA SER A 679 12.03 -2.63 -5.26
C SER A 679 11.86 -1.93 -3.89
N PHE A 680 12.96 -1.55 -3.24
CA PHE A 680 12.92 -0.72 -2.03
C PHE A 680 12.27 0.65 -2.29
N TYR A 681 12.31 1.14 -3.53
CA TYR A 681 11.51 2.28 -4.00
C TYR A 681 10.03 2.14 -3.61
N ASN A 682 9.42 0.98 -3.88
CA ASN A 682 8.01 0.74 -3.57
C ASN A 682 7.72 0.83 -2.07
N THR A 683 8.68 0.37 -1.25
CA THR A 683 8.60 0.48 0.21
C THR A 683 8.68 1.94 0.67
N LEU A 684 9.61 2.73 0.12
CA LEU A 684 9.79 4.14 0.50
C LEU A 684 8.56 4.99 0.14
N VAL A 685 7.97 4.78 -1.03
CA VAL A 685 6.78 5.54 -1.47
C VAL A 685 5.61 5.38 -0.49
N VAL A 686 5.47 4.19 0.13
CA VAL A 686 4.39 3.91 1.08
C VAL A 686 4.77 4.23 2.52
N PHE A 687 5.99 3.88 2.92
CA PHE A 687 6.43 3.95 4.32
C PHE A 687 6.97 5.32 4.73
N ALA A 688 7.49 6.09 3.77
CA ALA A 688 8.17 7.36 4.04
C ALA A 688 7.71 8.48 3.08
N PRO A 689 6.41 8.76 2.96
CA PRO A 689 5.88 9.78 2.06
C PRO A 689 6.41 11.19 2.40
N GLU A 690 6.74 11.47 3.67
CA GLU A 690 7.26 12.76 4.13
C GLU A 690 8.65 13.10 3.57
N ILE A 691 9.43 12.13 3.12
CA ILE A 691 10.71 12.38 2.45
C ILE A 691 10.60 12.28 0.92
N ALA A 692 9.39 12.27 0.37
CA ALA A 692 9.20 12.27 -1.08
C ALA A 692 9.86 13.49 -1.73
N GLY A 693 10.64 13.25 -2.81
CA GLY A 693 11.42 14.27 -3.51
C GLY A 693 12.66 14.77 -2.76
N LEU A 694 13.07 14.11 -1.67
CA LEU A 694 14.32 14.39 -0.95
C LEU A 694 15.38 13.31 -1.21
N TRP A 695 15.08 12.31 -2.01
CA TRP A 695 15.96 11.19 -2.32
C TRP A 695 15.80 10.75 -3.79
N SER A 696 16.84 10.12 -4.29
CA SER A 696 16.87 9.50 -5.63
C SER A 696 17.62 8.18 -5.56
N PHE A 697 17.53 7.37 -6.61
CA PHE A 697 18.38 6.19 -6.73
C PHE A 697 19.23 6.27 -8.01
N TYR A 698 20.40 5.65 -7.94
CA TYR A 698 21.46 5.72 -8.92
C TYR A 698 22.03 4.33 -9.18
N GLU A 699 22.87 4.18 -10.21
CA GLU A 699 23.69 2.98 -10.38
C GLU A 699 24.53 2.72 -9.13
N ILE A 700 24.76 1.43 -8.80
CA ILE A 700 25.67 1.09 -7.70
C ILE A 700 27.09 1.62 -7.98
N PRO A 701 27.89 1.92 -6.95
CA PRO A 701 29.27 2.30 -7.16
C PRO A 701 30.03 1.25 -7.95
N GLY A 702 30.90 1.70 -8.84
CA GLY A 702 31.69 0.86 -9.71
C GLY A 702 33.15 0.78 -9.31
N THR A 703 33.88 -0.11 -9.98
CA THR A 703 35.32 -0.22 -9.89
C THR A 703 35.96 0.43 -11.10
N ARG A 704 36.88 1.39 -10.88
CA ARG A 704 37.56 2.09 -11.97
C ARG A 704 38.66 1.21 -12.56
N ASN A 705 38.65 1.02 -13.86
CA ASN A 705 39.72 0.36 -14.57
C ASN A 705 40.91 1.33 -14.69
N GLU A 706 42.05 0.97 -14.13
CA GLU A 706 43.26 1.83 -14.12
C GLU A 706 43.87 2.06 -15.50
N GLU A 707 43.64 1.15 -16.47
CA GLU A 707 44.20 1.25 -17.81
C GLU A 707 43.32 2.10 -18.73
N THR A 708 42.00 1.92 -18.71
CA THR A 708 41.05 2.63 -19.57
C THR A 708 40.47 3.89 -18.94
N GLY A 709 40.41 3.97 -17.62
CA GLY A 709 39.76 5.02 -16.86
C GLY A 709 38.22 4.87 -16.77
N GLU A 710 37.67 3.85 -17.43
CA GLU A 710 36.23 3.55 -17.36
C GLU A 710 35.86 2.95 -16.01
N VAL A 711 34.63 3.23 -15.55
CA VAL A 711 34.08 2.66 -14.32
C VAL A 711 33.17 1.49 -14.71
N ASP A 712 33.42 0.34 -14.09
CA ASP A 712 32.62 -0.87 -14.28
C ASP A 712 31.56 -0.94 -13.16
N HIS A 713 30.29 -0.73 -13.51
CA HIS A 713 29.13 -0.81 -12.61
C HIS A 713 28.43 -2.17 -12.66
N THR A 714 29.09 -3.22 -13.14
CA THR A 714 28.51 -4.57 -13.20
C THR A 714 27.90 -4.96 -11.86
N SER A 715 26.68 -5.43 -11.89
CA SER A 715 25.89 -5.80 -10.74
C SER A 715 25.39 -7.24 -10.85
N VAL A 716 24.67 -7.68 -9.84
CA VAL A 716 23.97 -8.96 -9.82
C VAL A 716 22.49 -8.76 -10.07
N SER A 717 21.80 -9.76 -10.60
CA SER A 717 20.35 -9.77 -10.66
C SER A 717 19.77 -11.12 -10.28
N ALA A 718 18.59 -11.12 -9.66
CA ALA A 718 17.81 -12.31 -9.42
C ALA A 718 16.63 -12.33 -10.40
N ILE A 719 16.41 -13.51 -11.02
CA ILE A 719 15.44 -13.69 -12.10
C ILE A 719 14.50 -14.83 -11.71
N THR A 720 13.19 -14.63 -11.97
CA THR A 720 12.24 -15.74 -12.05
C THR A 720 11.79 -15.93 -13.49
N GLY A 721 11.41 -17.13 -13.85
CA GLY A 721 10.98 -17.42 -15.21
C GLY A 721 9.77 -18.37 -15.24
N ILE A 722 9.16 -18.43 -16.40
CA ILE A 722 8.10 -19.37 -16.72
C ILE A 722 8.66 -20.47 -17.61
N ILE A 723 8.31 -21.72 -17.34
CA ILE A 723 8.89 -22.93 -17.95
C ILE A 723 7.84 -23.83 -18.58
N ILE A 724 8.26 -24.64 -19.52
CA ILE A 724 7.49 -25.79 -20.05
C ILE A 724 8.11 -27.06 -19.49
N PRO A 725 7.44 -27.77 -18.58
CA PRO A 725 7.91 -29.03 -18.06
C PRO A 725 7.99 -30.11 -19.14
N ARG A 726 8.99 -30.98 -19.02
CA ARG A 726 9.04 -32.18 -19.84
C ARG A 726 7.88 -33.11 -19.54
N GLY A 727 7.08 -33.44 -20.52
CA GLY A 727 5.86 -34.26 -20.37
C GLY A 727 4.60 -33.39 -20.40
N SER A 728 4.69 -32.12 -20.78
CA SER A 728 3.53 -31.29 -21.18
C SER A 728 2.70 -32.07 -22.22
N ASN A 729 1.38 -31.98 -22.11
CA ASN A 729 0.45 -32.61 -23.04
C ASN A 729 0.26 -31.82 -24.35
N ASP A 730 0.48 -30.50 -24.31
CA ASP A 730 0.41 -29.58 -25.45
C ASP A 730 1.45 -28.46 -25.24
N ASP A 731 2.69 -28.74 -25.63
CA ASP A 731 3.82 -27.83 -25.46
C ASP A 731 3.74 -26.59 -26.38
N GLU A 732 3.06 -26.71 -27.52
CA GLU A 732 2.79 -25.55 -28.41
C GLU A 732 1.79 -24.58 -27.76
N ALA A 733 0.72 -25.09 -27.15
CA ALA A 733 -0.21 -24.23 -26.41
C ALA A 733 0.43 -23.65 -25.13
N ALA A 734 1.30 -24.43 -24.46
CA ALA A 734 2.10 -23.92 -23.35
C ALA A 734 3.04 -22.80 -23.80
N TRP A 735 3.73 -22.92 -24.94
CA TRP A 735 4.56 -21.86 -25.48
C TRP A 735 3.78 -20.59 -25.80
N THR A 736 2.60 -20.72 -26.43
CA THR A 736 1.71 -19.60 -26.70
C THR A 736 1.30 -18.89 -25.39
N PHE A 737 1.11 -19.65 -24.31
CA PHE A 737 0.86 -19.08 -22.99
C PHE A 737 2.08 -18.35 -22.42
N LEU A 738 3.29 -18.86 -22.57
CA LEU A 738 4.52 -18.20 -22.15
C LEU A 738 4.72 -16.87 -22.92
N ASP A 739 4.49 -16.88 -24.22
CA ASP A 739 4.56 -15.70 -25.08
C ASP A 739 3.60 -14.61 -24.59
N TRP A 740 2.31 -14.94 -24.42
CA TRP A 740 1.30 -14.02 -23.93
C TRP A 740 1.57 -13.53 -22.48
N TYR A 741 1.96 -14.44 -21.57
CA TYR A 741 2.22 -14.10 -20.16
C TYR A 741 3.41 -13.16 -20.00
N SER A 742 4.39 -13.22 -20.89
CA SER A 742 5.58 -12.37 -20.88
C SER A 742 5.43 -11.11 -21.72
N ASP A 743 4.29 -10.93 -22.38
CA ASP A 743 3.99 -9.73 -23.17
C ASP A 743 3.84 -8.49 -22.29
N LYS A 744 4.14 -7.32 -22.89
CA LYS A 744 4.08 -6.03 -22.21
C LYS A 744 2.70 -5.76 -21.60
N ASP A 745 1.64 -5.94 -22.39
CA ASP A 745 0.30 -5.55 -21.96
C ASP A 745 -0.15 -6.40 -20.76
N PHE A 746 0.08 -7.73 -20.79
CA PHE A 746 -0.20 -8.58 -19.63
C PHE A 746 0.63 -8.19 -18.40
N GLN A 747 1.93 -7.91 -18.55
CA GLN A 747 2.80 -7.59 -17.43
C GLN A 747 2.40 -6.25 -16.76
N VAL A 748 1.97 -5.26 -17.55
CA VAL A 748 1.46 -3.98 -17.04
C VAL A 748 0.12 -4.20 -16.32
N ASP A 749 -0.85 -4.86 -16.97
CA ASP A 749 -2.17 -5.13 -16.39
C ASP A 749 -2.05 -5.94 -15.09
N TYR A 750 -1.16 -6.94 -15.06
CA TYR A 750 -0.93 -7.73 -13.86
C TYR A 750 -0.32 -6.91 -12.72
N SER A 751 0.64 -6.03 -13.04
CA SER A 751 1.22 -5.13 -12.03
C SER A 751 0.19 -4.14 -11.50
N ASP A 752 -0.65 -3.57 -12.37
CA ASP A 752 -1.71 -2.64 -11.99
C ASP A 752 -2.76 -3.32 -11.09
N GLU A 753 -3.20 -4.52 -11.45
CA GLU A 753 -4.12 -5.32 -10.63
C GLU A 753 -3.49 -5.73 -9.28
N MET A 754 -2.19 -6.03 -9.27
CA MET A 754 -1.47 -6.34 -8.03
C MET A 754 -1.38 -5.13 -7.10
N MET A 755 -1.09 -3.94 -7.65
CA MET A 755 -1.10 -2.69 -6.88
C MET A 755 -2.51 -2.35 -6.39
N ALA A 756 -3.53 -2.58 -7.22
CA ALA A 756 -4.92 -2.41 -6.83
C ALA A 756 -5.35 -3.36 -5.69
N LEU A 757 -4.83 -4.59 -5.70
CA LEU A 757 -5.18 -5.59 -4.69
C LEU A 757 -4.42 -5.41 -3.38
N LEU A 758 -3.11 -5.18 -3.44
CA LEU A 758 -2.18 -5.24 -2.30
C LEU A 758 -1.56 -3.88 -1.95
N GLY A 759 -1.91 -2.82 -2.69
CA GLY A 759 -1.36 -1.48 -2.52
C GLY A 759 -0.11 -1.22 -3.37
N PRO A 760 0.37 0.04 -3.41
CA PRO A 760 1.48 0.47 -4.26
C PRO A 760 2.80 -0.29 -4.03
N SER A 761 3.02 -0.81 -2.83
CA SER A 761 4.20 -1.63 -2.51
C SER A 761 4.25 -2.96 -3.27
N ALA A 762 3.13 -3.43 -3.82
CA ALA A 762 3.02 -4.67 -4.57
C ALA A 762 3.34 -4.53 -6.07
N LYS A 763 3.82 -3.36 -6.51
CA LYS A 763 4.29 -3.15 -7.89
C LYS A 763 5.25 -4.25 -8.30
N GLN A 764 4.98 -4.87 -9.45
CA GLN A 764 5.71 -6.03 -9.91
C GLN A 764 7.12 -5.67 -10.40
N GLN A 765 8.04 -6.60 -10.22
CA GLN A 765 9.44 -6.49 -10.66
C GLN A 765 9.57 -7.09 -12.06
N VAL A 766 8.91 -6.51 -13.05
CA VAL A 766 8.83 -7.06 -14.40
C VAL A 766 10.19 -7.13 -15.09
N ALA A 767 10.43 -8.21 -15.82
CA ALA A 767 11.65 -8.38 -16.63
C ALA A 767 11.53 -7.83 -18.06
N ASN A 768 10.29 -7.65 -18.56
CA ASN A 768 10.01 -7.06 -19.86
C ASN A 768 10.35 -5.56 -19.83
N LEU A 769 11.25 -5.12 -20.73
CA LEU A 769 11.77 -3.75 -20.73
C LEU A 769 10.70 -2.72 -21.07
N ASP A 770 9.84 -3.00 -22.06
CA ASP A 770 8.77 -2.09 -22.44
C ASP A 770 7.70 -1.98 -21.35
N ALA A 771 7.41 -3.09 -20.66
CA ALA A 771 6.52 -3.08 -19.49
C ALA A 771 7.13 -2.29 -18.33
N PHE A 772 8.43 -2.45 -18.07
CA PHE A 772 9.12 -1.72 -17.01
C PHE A 772 9.05 -0.20 -17.22
N GLU A 773 9.22 0.27 -18.47
CA GLU A 773 9.08 1.70 -18.79
C GLU A 773 7.64 2.22 -18.64
N GLU A 774 6.64 1.36 -18.82
CA GLU A 774 5.22 1.76 -18.76
C GLU A 774 4.64 1.72 -17.34
N LEU A 775 5.31 1.03 -16.39
CA LEU A 775 4.87 1.02 -15.00
C LEU A 775 4.82 2.44 -14.42
N PRO A 776 3.89 2.70 -13.47
CA PRO A 776 3.76 4.02 -12.86
C PRO A 776 4.93 4.29 -11.90
N TRP A 777 5.97 4.96 -12.40
CA TRP A 777 7.05 5.51 -11.58
C TRP A 777 6.68 6.94 -11.19
N SER A 778 6.76 7.29 -9.89
CA SER A 778 6.69 8.68 -9.49
C SER A 778 8.04 9.34 -9.78
N GLU A 779 8.04 10.57 -10.28
CA GLU A 779 9.26 11.38 -10.29
C GLU A 779 9.68 11.62 -8.83
N SER A 780 10.82 11.07 -8.44
CA SER A 780 11.41 11.23 -7.10
C SER A 780 11.95 12.65 -6.93
#